data_13d479c517963ebcaa167f08801535ac
#
_entry.id   13d479c517963ebcaa167f08801535ac
#
_cell.length_a   1.000
_cell.length_b   1.000
_cell.length_c   1.000
_cell.angle_alpha   90.00
_cell.angle_beta   90.00
_cell.angle_gamma   90.00
#
_symmetry.space_group_name_H-M   'P 1'
#
loop_
_entity.id
_entity.type
_entity.pdbx_description
1 polymer ?
#
loop_
_entity_poly.entity_id
_entity_poly.type
_entity_poly.pdbx_seq_one_letter_code
_entity_poly.pdbx_strand_id
1 'polypeptide(L)'
;MERQFTRQAENALKLATTIAKSCGHGYIGTEHLLAGLLKEPEGTAGKVLQEFNVEEEKLRELISSLVTPVQGNTAAAETKDPQYSPRARRIIEQAKEDAESMECLCGTEHLLLSLLKETDCVATRLLFTMGVNIQKLFAAILTAMGFDNDTIAEEFQYARNAGNKKVTSTPTLDQYSRDLTQLAAEGKLDPVIGRDKEVTRLIQILSRRTKNNPCLTGEPGVGKTAIVEGLAQRIVMGMVPDTVKDKRLVVLDLSGMVAGSKYRGEFEERIKNVIQEVKEHQGILLFIDEIHTIIGAGGAEGALDASNILKPSLSRGEIQLIGATTLEEYRKYIEKDAALERRFQPVTVEEPSSEETVEILKGLRPYYEKHHGVKIEDEALEAAVKMSQRYINDRFLPDKAIDIIDEAASKVQLAGYQSAPEMEQYEMELNELREEKEQAVKTADIERAKKAQVRQNEVEAEMEKIRIKTERRNKRKKLVVDEAAVAETISDWTKIPLQKLTEGETKRLARLEKELHKRVIGQNEAVKAVAQAVKRGRVGLNPNRPIGSFLFLGPTGVGKTELSKALAEAVFGSEQAMIRVDMSEYMEKHSVSKLIGSPPGYVGYEEGGQLSEKVRRNPYSVLLFDEIEKAHPDVFNILLQVLDDGHITDAQGRKVDFKQTIIIMTSNAGAQAIMEPKRLGFMSDNDEKKDYERMKGGVMEEVRRIFKPEFLNRIDDIMVFHVLNKEDIRKIVTLLLKTLEKRCAEQMEIHLTVTNAVKDFIAEKGSDNKYGARPLRRAIQSKIEDALANEILEGRVKRGDSVQVKLHKNEIAFEVKKQ
;
A
#
# COMPACT_ATOMS: atom_id res chain seq x y z
N MET A 1 63.62 26.15 -6.61
CA MET A 1 62.46 25.35 -6.88
C MET A 1 62.56 24.12 -5.99
N GLU A 2 61.81 24.03 -4.95
CA GLU A 2 61.76 22.86 -4.07
C GLU A 2 61.28 21.66 -4.88
N ARG A 3 61.94 20.50 -4.73
CA ARG A 3 61.56 19.25 -5.40
C ARG A 3 60.25 18.79 -4.81
N GLN A 4 59.17 18.81 -5.60
CA GLN A 4 57.83 18.35 -5.17
C GLN A 4 57.71 16.81 -5.23
N PHE A 5 58.54 16.11 -6.01
CA PHE A 5 58.52 14.69 -6.22
C PHE A 5 59.80 13.98 -5.79
N THR A 6 59.65 12.70 -5.40
CA THR A 6 60.81 11.82 -5.24
C THR A 6 61.42 11.46 -6.61
N ARG A 7 62.67 11.01 -6.62
CA ARG A 7 63.36 10.61 -7.85
C ARG A 7 62.62 9.46 -8.58
N GLN A 8 62.06 8.53 -7.83
CA GLN A 8 61.28 7.41 -8.36
C GLN A 8 59.93 7.90 -8.97
N ALA A 9 59.23 8.81 -8.34
CA ALA A 9 58.02 9.37 -8.87
C ALA A 9 58.24 10.19 -10.17
N GLU A 10 59.32 10.98 -10.25
CA GLU A 10 59.70 11.64 -11.47
C GLU A 10 60.01 10.65 -12.59
N ASN A 11 60.71 9.54 -12.29
CA ASN A 11 60.99 8.48 -13.28
C ASN A 11 59.69 7.79 -13.76
N ALA A 12 58.79 7.45 -12.87
CA ALA A 12 57.52 6.86 -13.22
C ALA A 12 56.70 7.77 -14.16
N LEU A 13 56.68 9.09 -13.91
CA LEU A 13 56.00 10.06 -14.77
C LEU A 13 56.65 10.18 -16.15
N LYS A 14 58.00 10.12 -16.24
CA LYS A 14 58.73 10.05 -17.50
C LYS A 14 58.44 8.76 -18.28
N LEU A 15 58.40 7.63 -17.58
CA LEU A 15 58.05 6.35 -18.17
C LEU A 15 56.59 6.35 -18.69
N ALA A 16 55.65 6.93 -17.96
CA ALA A 16 54.27 7.10 -18.40
C ALA A 16 54.21 7.91 -19.72
N THR A 17 55.02 8.98 -19.84
CA THR A 17 55.12 9.78 -21.06
C THR A 17 55.69 8.96 -22.23
N THR A 18 56.72 8.16 -21.96
CA THR A 18 57.33 7.29 -22.96
C THR A 18 56.38 6.20 -23.44
N ILE A 19 55.63 5.62 -22.54
CA ILE A 19 54.60 4.59 -22.86
C ILE A 19 53.47 5.21 -23.70
N ALA A 20 52.99 6.39 -23.36
CA ALA A 20 51.96 7.08 -24.14
C ALA A 20 52.44 7.35 -25.58
N LYS A 21 53.70 7.77 -25.76
CA LYS A 21 54.33 7.94 -27.08
C LYS A 21 54.44 6.60 -27.84
N SER A 22 54.85 5.53 -27.16
CA SER A 22 54.99 4.20 -27.79
C SER A 22 53.66 3.58 -28.21
N CYS A 23 52.54 3.93 -27.53
CA CYS A 23 51.18 3.50 -27.88
C CYS A 23 50.51 4.44 -28.93
N GLY A 24 51.17 5.51 -29.38
CA GLY A 24 50.62 6.42 -30.37
C GLY A 24 49.51 7.33 -29.82
N HIS A 25 49.44 7.53 -28.50
CA HIS A 25 48.41 8.35 -27.86
C HIS A 25 48.93 9.80 -27.74
N GLY A 26 48.09 10.77 -28.16
CA GLY A 26 48.39 12.20 -28.08
C GLY A 26 48.24 12.80 -26.68
N TYR A 27 47.91 11.99 -25.66
CA TYR A 27 47.74 12.41 -24.28
C TYR A 27 48.23 11.34 -23.29
N ILE A 28 48.56 11.77 -22.07
CA ILE A 28 48.94 10.87 -20.97
C ILE A 28 47.70 10.67 -20.09
N GLY A 29 47.07 9.48 -20.17
CA GLY A 29 45.91 9.09 -19.35
C GLY A 29 46.33 8.35 -18.08
N THR A 30 45.31 7.95 -17.28
CA THR A 30 45.48 7.21 -16.04
C THR A 30 46.09 5.82 -16.26
N GLU A 31 45.82 5.18 -17.42
CA GLU A 31 46.37 3.93 -17.89
C GLU A 31 47.91 4.03 -18.10
N HIS A 32 48.35 5.15 -18.62
CA HIS A 32 49.77 5.38 -18.81
C HIS A 32 50.50 5.66 -17.50
N LEU A 33 49.84 6.37 -16.55
CA LEU A 33 50.34 6.55 -15.18
C LEU A 33 50.53 5.22 -14.48
N LEU A 34 49.52 4.32 -14.55
CA LEU A 34 49.60 2.98 -13.97
C LEU A 34 50.79 2.18 -14.58
N ALA A 35 50.93 2.19 -15.90
CA ALA A 35 51.99 1.50 -16.57
C ALA A 35 53.40 2.09 -16.23
N GLY A 36 53.49 3.41 -16.06
CA GLY A 36 54.70 4.08 -15.62
C GLY A 36 55.11 3.71 -14.19
N LEU A 37 54.13 3.60 -13.27
CA LEU A 37 54.34 3.16 -11.89
C LEU A 37 54.75 1.69 -11.79
N LEU A 38 54.16 0.83 -12.62
CA LEU A 38 54.52 -0.59 -12.68
C LEU A 38 55.96 -0.81 -13.20
N LYS A 39 56.40 0.03 -14.13
CA LYS A 39 57.74 -0.07 -14.80
C LYS A 39 58.87 0.51 -13.97
N GLU A 40 58.61 1.20 -12.88
CA GLU A 40 59.63 1.70 -11.92
C GLU A 40 59.88 0.68 -10.80
N PRO A 41 60.93 -0.15 -10.89
CA PRO A 41 61.12 -1.31 -10.00
C PRO A 41 61.60 -0.91 -8.60
N GLU A 42 62.18 0.27 -8.42
CA GLU A 42 62.60 0.75 -7.10
C GLU A 42 61.53 1.50 -6.35
N GLY A 43 60.44 1.84 -7.02
CA GLY A 43 59.30 2.51 -6.42
C GLY A 43 58.42 1.59 -5.56
N THR A 44 57.90 2.09 -4.44
CA THR A 44 57.01 1.34 -3.56
C THR A 44 55.76 0.84 -4.33
N ALA A 45 55.18 1.65 -5.18
CA ALA A 45 54.04 1.29 -6.00
C ALA A 45 54.32 0.12 -6.97
N GLY A 46 55.50 0.14 -7.62
CA GLY A 46 55.90 -0.92 -8.54
C GLY A 46 56.02 -2.29 -7.83
N LYS A 47 56.60 -2.32 -6.62
CA LYS A 47 56.76 -3.53 -5.81
C LYS A 47 55.42 -4.10 -5.40
N VAL A 48 54.51 -3.26 -4.88
CA VAL A 48 53.19 -3.69 -4.48
C VAL A 48 52.37 -4.19 -5.68
N LEU A 49 52.40 -3.52 -6.83
CA LEU A 49 51.72 -3.98 -8.05
C LEU A 49 52.24 -5.37 -8.53
N GLN A 50 53.57 -5.62 -8.41
CA GLN A 50 54.16 -6.91 -8.73
C GLN A 50 53.72 -8.01 -7.76
N GLU A 51 53.60 -7.75 -6.47
CA GLU A 51 53.07 -8.68 -5.48
C GLU A 51 51.64 -9.12 -5.81
N PHE A 52 50.85 -8.26 -6.43
CA PHE A 52 49.50 -8.57 -6.91
C PHE A 52 49.45 -9.17 -8.32
N ASN A 53 50.60 -9.65 -8.84
CA ASN A 53 50.74 -10.27 -10.15
C ASN A 53 50.28 -9.39 -11.33
N VAL A 54 50.47 -8.09 -11.25
CA VAL A 54 50.26 -7.16 -12.39
C VAL A 54 51.42 -7.28 -13.32
N GLU A 55 51.25 -7.92 -14.47
CA GLU A 55 52.27 -8.12 -15.50
C GLU A 55 52.28 -6.98 -16.52
N GLU A 56 53.46 -6.41 -16.81
CA GLU A 56 53.64 -5.31 -17.76
C GLU A 56 53.11 -5.66 -19.15
N GLU A 57 53.41 -6.88 -19.65
CA GLU A 57 52.99 -7.33 -20.98
C GLU A 57 51.45 -7.37 -21.12
N LYS A 58 50.76 -7.95 -20.16
CA LYS A 58 49.29 -8.01 -20.14
C LYS A 58 48.67 -6.62 -20.05
N LEU A 59 49.24 -5.75 -19.21
CA LEU A 59 48.75 -4.38 -19.06
C LEU A 59 48.90 -3.61 -20.40
N ARG A 60 50.01 -3.81 -21.09
CA ARG A 60 50.29 -3.17 -22.38
C ARG A 60 49.36 -3.67 -23.50
N GLU A 61 49.08 -4.98 -23.54
CA GLU A 61 48.09 -5.56 -24.46
C GLU A 61 46.69 -4.99 -24.21
N LEU A 62 46.28 -4.89 -22.95
CA LEU A 62 44.99 -4.32 -22.59
C LEU A 62 44.88 -2.83 -22.95
N ILE A 63 45.95 -2.06 -22.73
CA ILE A 63 45.98 -0.63 -23.14
C ILE A 63 45.81 -0.52 -24.65
N SER A 64 46.52 -1.37 -25.44
CA SER A 64 46.45 -1.33 -26.91
C SER A 64 45.10 -1.81 -27.45
N SER A 65 44.39 -2.72 -26.74
CA SER A 65 43.10 -3.27 -27.17
C SER A 65 41.86 -2.43 -26.74
N LEU A 66 41.93 -1.76 -25.58
CA LEU A 66 40.82 -1.04 -25.03
C LEU A 66 40.84 0.47 -25.30
N VAL A 67 42.00 1.03 -25.57
CA VAL A 67 42.15 2.46 -25.85
C VAL A 67 42.43 2.64 -27.35
N THR A 68 41.44 3.07 -28.11
CA THR A 68 41.57 3.33 -29.54
C THR A 68 42.54 4.50 -29.80
N PRO A 69 43.54 4.35 -30.66
CA PRO A 69 44.35 5.46 -31.08
C PRO A 69 43.51 6.55 -31.75
N VAL A 70 43.71 7.82 -31.38
CA VAL A 70 42.99 8.95 -32.00
C VAL A 70 43.37 9.00 -33.48
N GLN A 71 42.49 8.54 -34.37
CA GLN A 71 42.60 8.78 -35.81
C GLN A 71 42.38 10.27 -36.09
N GLY A 72 43.43 11.01 -36.10
CA GLY A 72 43.43 12.42 -36.46
C GLY A 72 44.76 12.82 -37.13
N ASN A 73 44.73 13.06 -38.47
CA ASN A 73 45.74 13.62 -39.34
C ASN A 73 47.22 13.45 -38.95
N THR A 74 47.85 12.52 -39.59
CA THR A 74 49.22 12.03 -39.44
C THR A 74 50.36 13.01 -39.85
N ALA A 75 50.09 14.32 -39.96
CA ALA A 75 51.08 15.27 -40.38
C ALA A 75 51.49 16.39 -39.39
N ALA A 76 50.81 16.43 -38.19
CA ALA A 76 51.08 17.48 -37.20
C ALA A 76 51.46 16.96 -35.81
N ALA A 77 51.51 15.62 -35.58
CA ALA A 77 51.70 14.99 -34.28
C ALA A 77 53.17 14.75 -33.88
N GLU A 78 54.13 14.95 -34.77
CA GLU A 78 55.52 14.61 -34.49
C GLU A 78 56.34 15.64 -33.65
N THR A 79 55.71 16.74 -33.19
CA THR A 79 56.53 17.82 -32.56
C THR A 79 55.98 18.36 -31.22
N LYS A 80 54.92 17.81 -30.66
CA LYS A 80 54.44 18.21 -29.29
C LYS A 80 54.47 17.01 -28.33
N ASP A 81 55.12 17.19 -27.17
CA ASP A 81 55.04 16.21 -26.09
C ASP A 81 53.60 16.01 -25.66
N PRO A 82 53.13 14.75 -25.43
CA PRO A 82 51.79 14.45 -25.01
C PRO A 82 51.46 15.13 -23.67
N GLN A 83 50.29 15.78 -23.57
CA GLN A 83 49.87 16.47 -22.37
C GLN A 83 49.06 15.53 -21.48
N TYR A 84 49.13 15.74 -20.17
CA TYR A 84 48.30 14.99 -19.23
C TYR A 84 46.80 15.26 -19.46
N SER A 85 46.02 14.18 -19.47
CA SER A 85 44.56 14.31 -19.51
C SER A 85 44.06 15.06 -18.26
N PRO A 86 42.87 15.73 -18.31
CA PRO A 86 42.36 16.46 -17.17
C PRO A 86 42.25 15.59 -15.89
N ARG A 87 41.95 14.31 -16.08
CA ARG A 87 41.85 13.34 -14.97
C ARG A 87 43.23 12.93 -14.45
N ALA A 88 44.17 12.65 -15.30
CA ALA A 88 45.54 12.35 -14.89
C ALA A 88 46.19 13.53 -14.16
N ARG A 89 45.96 14.76 -14.63
CA ARG A 89 46.41 15.98 -13.94
C ARG A 89 45.87 16.11 -12.54
N ARG A 90 44.55 15.88 -12.37
CA ARG A 90 43.91 15.92 -11.06
C ARG A 90 44.49 14.88 -10.11
N ILE A 91 44.73 13.65 -10.57
CA ILE A 91 45.34 12.59 -9.75
C ILE A 91 46.72 13.00 -9.27
N ILE A 92 47.55 13.62 -10.15
CA ILE A 92 48.90 14.10 -9.80
C ILE A 92 48.82 15.26 -8.80
N GLU A 93 47.87 16.20 -8.94
CA GLU A 93 47.63 17.28 -8.01
C GLU A 93 47.17 16.76 -6.63
N GLN A 94 46.23 15.82 -6.60
CA GLN A 94 45.74 15.18 -5.38
C GLN A 94 46.91 14.42 -4.67
N ALA A 95 47.77 13.69 -5.43
CA ALA A 95 48.90 13.00 -4.86
C ALA A 95 49.92 13.96 -4.22
N LYS A 96 50.05 15.19 -4.73
CA LYS A 96 50.87 16.23 -4.12
C LYS A 96 50.24 16.74 -2.81
N GLU A 97 48.94 17.04 -2.83
CA GLU A 97 48.21 17.51 -1.65
C GLU A 97 48.27 16.48 -0.52
N ASP A 98 48.06 15.17 -0.87
CA ASP A 98 48.16 14.08 0.10
C ASP A 98 49.58 13.98 0.69
N ALA A 99 50.64 14.15 -0.12
CA ALA A 99 52.01 14.16 0.35
C ALA A 99 52.40 15.38 1.19
N GLU A 100 51.87 16.56 0.83
CA GLU A 100 52.02 17.77 1.62
C GLU A 100 51.36 17.66 2.99
N SER A 101 50.18 17.05 3.05
CA SER A 101 49.47 16.79 4.32
C SER A 101 50.26 15.82 5.23
N MET A 102 51.10 14.97 4.66
CA MET A 102 51.96 14.02 5.38
C MET A 102 53.40 14.57 5.60
N GLU A 103 53.62 15.85 5.28
CA GLU A 103 54.92 16.51 5.43
C GLU A 103 56.07 15.80 4.69
N CYS A 104 55.77 15.15 3.55
CA CYS A 104 56.76 14.38 2.77
C CYS A 104 56.76 14.78 1.28
N LEU A 105 57.78 14.30 0.54
CA LEU A 105 57.82 14.44 -0.92
C LEU A 105 56.84 13.46 -1.58
N CYS A 106 56.16 13.88 -2.65
CA CYS A 106 55.26 13.03 -3.41
C CYS A 106 56.01 11.84 -4.02
N GLY A 107 55.84 10.65 -3.50
CA GLY A 107 56.39 9.38 -3.92
C GLY A 107 55.48 8.60 -4.88
N THR A 108 55.96 7.44 -5.35
CA THR A 108 55.16 6.53 -6.22
C THR A 108 53.96 5.97 -5.52
N GLU A 109 54.04 5.75 -4.21
CA GLU A 109 52.95 5.32 -3.30
C GLU A 109 51.79 6.31 -3.29
N HIS A 110 52.06 7.63 -3.20
CA HIS A 110 51.02 8.67 -3.21
C HIS A 110 50.30 8.73 -4.56
N LEU A 111 51.07 8.58 -5.68
CA LEU A 111 50.50 8.52 -7.03
C LEU A 111 49.59 7.31 -7.21
N LEU A 112 49.97 6.12 -6.72
CA LEU A 112 49.15 4.93 -6.80
C LEU A 112 47.92 5.05 -5.89
N LEU A 113 48.08 5.57 -4.68
CA LEU A 113 46.98 5.77 -3.74
C LEU A 113 45.91 6.70 -4.33
N SER A 114 46.29 7.86 -4.86
CA SER A 114 45.39 8.82 -5.51
C SER A 114 44.73 8.24 -6.75
N LEU A 115 45.47 7.35 -7.51
CA LEU A 115 44.88 6.64 -8.65
C LEU A 115 43.84 5.63 -8.23
N LEU A 116 44.03 4.91 -7.13
CA LEU A 116 43.06 3.93 -6.57
C LEU A 116 41.85 4.61 -5.90
N LYS A 117 41.99 5.84 -5.40
CA LYS A 117 40.88 6.67 -4.89
C LYS A 117 39.87 7.04 -5.99
N GLU A 118 40.34 7.20 -7.25
CA GLU A 118 39.48 7.43 -8.43
C GLU A 118 38.87 6.10 -8.94
N THR A 119 37.75 5.71 -8.43
CA THR A 119 37.12 4.40 -8.73
C THR A 119 36.66 4.21 -10.16
N ASP A 120 36.42 5.28 -10.93
CA ASP A 120 35.89 5.25 -12.30
C ASP A 120 36.93 5.73 -13.32
N CYS A 121 38.22 5.36 -13.16
CA CYS A 121 39.25 5.68 -14.12
C CYS A 121 39.66 4.42 -14.94
N VAL A 122 40.33 4.65 -16.10
CA VAL A 122 40.75 3.58 -16.99
C VAL A 122 41.72 2.63 -16.27
N ALA A 123 42.63 3.16 -15.46
CA ALA A 123 43.58 2.37 -14.69
C ALA A 123 42.91 1.40 -13.71
N THR A 124 41.90 1.82 -12.98
CA THR A 124 41.16 0.94 -12.05
C THR A 124 40.37 -0.13 -12.78
N ARG A 125 39.78 0.17 -13.95
CA ARG A 125 39.11 -0.81 -14.81
C ARG A 125 40.11 -1.85 -15.36
N LEU A 126 41.29 -1.44 -15.76
CA LEU A 126 42.34 -2.35 -16.21
C LEU A 126 42.76 -3.31 -15.08
N LEU A 127 43.02 -2.80 -13.89
CA LEU A 127 43.34 -3.62 -12.70
C LEU A 127 42.21 -4.61 -12.41
N PHE A 128 40.95 -4.19 -12.50
CA PHE A 128 39.81 -5.09 -12.32
C PHE A 128 39.74 -6.17 -13.39
N THR A 129 40.01 -5.83 -14.68
CA THR A 129 40.05 -6.79 -15.80
C THR A 129 41.15 -7.82 -15.61
N MET A 130 42.30 -7.42 -15.00
CA MET A 130 43.42 -8.32 -14.66
C MET A 130 43.13 -9.18 -13.41
N GLY A 131 41.93 -9.06 -12.77
CA GLY A 131 41.57 -9.85 -11.60
C GLY A 131 42.17 -9.33 -10.30
N VAL A 132 42.71 -8.11 -10.27
CA VAL A 132 43.31 -7.54 -9.06
C VAL A 132 42.20 -7.02 -8.14
N ASN A 133 42.25 -7.45 -6.89
CA ASN A 133 41.34 -6.91 -5.88
C ASN A 133 41.83 -5.53 -5.41
N ILE A 134 41.15 -4.48 -5.89
CA ILE A 134 41.51 -3.08 -5.61
C ILE A 134 41.55 -2.78 -4.11
N GLN A 135 40.66 -3.42 -3.31
CA GLN A 135 40.58 -3.21 -1.85
C GLN A 135 41.84 -3.74 -1.16
N LYS A 136 42.29 -4.94 -1.58
CA LYS A 136 43.53 -5.54 -1.02
C LYS A 136 44.76 -4.76 -1.48
N LEU A 137 44.80 -4.28 -2.73
CA LEU A 137 45.86 -3.45 -3.26
C LEU A 137 45.94 -2.11 -2.51
N PHE A 138 44.79 -1.47 -2.21
CA PHE A 138 44.74 -0.23 -1.44
C PHE A 138 45.27 -0.42 -0.03
N ALA A 139 44.86 -1.49 0.64
CA ALA A 139 45.36 -1.83 1.98
C ALA A 139 46.86 -2.13 1.97
N ALA A 140 47.37 -2.85 0.95
CA ALA A 140 48.79 -3.17 0.83
C ALA A 140 49.68 -1.92 0.64
N ILE A 141 49.23 -0.93 -0.15
CA ILE A 141 49.98 0.31 -0.33
C ILE A 141 50.01 1.15 0.94
N LEU A 142 48.90 1.23 1.70
CA LEU A 142 48.85 1.91 3.01
C LEU A 142 49.76 1.23 4.03
N THR A 143 49.73 -0.12 4.07
CA THR A 143 50.67 -0.89 4.92
C THR A 143 52.15 -0.60 4.54
N ALA A 144 52.47 -0.51 3.23
CA ALA A 144 53.80 -0.18 2.76
C ALA A 144 54.23 1.27 3.08
N MET A 145 53.24 2.16 3.30
CA MET A 145 53.47 3.53 3.80
C MET A 145 53.60 3.61 5.31
N GLY A 146 53.36 2.50 6.04
CA GLY A 146 53.56 2.43 7.49
C GLY A 146 52.31 2.69 8.34
N PHE A 147 51.11 2.68 7.76
CA PHE A 147 49.86 2.83 8.47
C PHE A 147 49.45 1.52 9.18
N ASP A 148 48.87 1.60 10.35
CA ASP A 148 48.35 0.44 11.10
C ASP A 148 46.91 0.05 10.65
N ASN A 149 46.50 -1.17 11.03
CA ASN A 149 45.25 -1.74 10.51
C ASN A 149 43.98 -0.93 10.86
N ASP A 150 43.96 -0.22 11.97
CA ASP A 150 42.82 0.58 12.40
C ASP A 150 42.69 1.85 11.53
N THR A 151 43.81 2.53 11.26
CA THR A 151 43.90 3.69 10.35
C THR A 151 43.58 3.29 8.90
N ILE A 152 44.00 2.08 8.46
CA ILE A 152 43.69 1.54 7.14
C ILE A 152 42.16 1.35 6.98
N ALA A 153 41.45 0.89 8.03
CA ALA A 153 39.99 0.71 7.97
C ALA A 153 39.23 2.06 7.89
N GLU A 154 39.71 3.08 8.59
CA GLU A 154 39.16 4.44 8.55
C GLU A 154 39.41 5.13 7.19
N GLU A 155 40.64 5.09 6.68
CA GLU A 155 41.01 5.64 5.38
C GLU A 155 40.26 4.94 4.25
N PHE A 156 40.04 3.63 4.37
CA PHE A 156 39.27 2.87 3.39
C PHE A 156 37.79 3.28 3.37
N GLN A 157 37.17 3.51 4.54
CA GLN A 157 35.81 4.04 4.62
C GLN A 157 35.75 5.48 4.06
N TYR A 158 36.75 6.29 4.36
CA TYR A 158 36.85 7.65 3.86
C TYR A 158 37.02 7.69 2.34
N ALA A 159 37.91 6.87 1.77
CA ALA A 159 38.11 6.76 0.34
C ALA A 159 36.87 6.25 -0.43
N ARG A 160 36.11 5.31 0.17
CA ARG A 160 34.86 4.80 -0.40
C ARG A 160 33.77 5.85 -0.40
N ASN A 161 33.72 6.69 0.62
CA ASN A 161 32.78 7.82 0.71
C ASN A 161 33.22 9.00 -0.17
N ALA A 162 34.52 9.21 -0.39
CA ALA A 162 35.07 10.27 -1.22
C ALA A 162 34.97 9.98 -2.74
N GLY A 163 35.05 8.71 -3.16
CA GLY A 163 34.95 8.31 -4.57
C GLY A 163 33.56 8.51 -5.17
N ASN A 164 32.53 8.72 -4.35
CA ASN A 164 31.16 9.01 -4.79
C ASN A 164 30.69 10.44 -4.47
N LYS A 165 31.53 11.28 -3.90
CA LYS A 165 31.20 12.69 -3.70
C LYS A 165 31.97 13.55 -4.74
N LYS A 166 31.25 14.06 -5.76
CA LYS A 166 31.52 15.42 -6.21
C LYS A 166 31.67 16.26 -4.94
N VAL A 167 32.76 17.01 -4.76
CA VAL A 167 32.85 17.98 -3.66
C VAL A 167 31.66 18.89 -3.82
N THR A 168 30.61 18.54 -3.11
CA THR A 168 29.40 19.32 -3.14
C THR A 168 29.62 20.43 -2.15
N SER A 169 29.39 21.63 -2.61
CA SER A 169 29.43 22.84 -1.78
C SER A 169 28.31 22.86 -0.71
N THR A 170 27.52 21.78 -0.59
CA THR A 170 26.34 21.63 0.25
C THR A 170 26.33 20.31 1.05
N PRO A 171 27.30 20.09 1.97
CA PRO A 171 27.44 18.81 2.66
C PRO A 171 26.27 18.47 3.58
N THR A 172 25.69 19.46 4.28
CA THR A 172 24.55 19.23 5.18
C THR A 172 23.28 18.95 4.39
N LEU A 173 23.04 19.68 3.30
CA LEU A 173 21.90 19.45 2.41
C LEU A 173 21.95 18.03 1.81
N ASP A 174 23.11 17.62 1.30
CA ASP A 174 23.27 16.32 0.64
C ASP A 174 23.09 15.13 1.60
N GLN A 175 23.38 15.34 2.90
CA GLN A 175 23.16 14.33 3.91
C GLN A 175 21.68 14.06 4.18
N TYR A 176 20.84 15.11 4.13
CA TYR A 176 19.41 15.05 4.49
C TYR A 176 18.50 15.29 3.28
N SER A 177 18.96 15.02 2.07
CA SER A 177 18.17 15.27 0.89
C SER A 177 18.42 14.26 -0.23
N ARG A 178 17.46 14.19 -1.15
CA ARG A 178 17.51 13.38 -2.36
C ARG A 178 17.47 14.30 -3.58
N ASP A 179 18.46 14.21 -4.43
CA ASP A 179 18.57 15.02 -5.65
C ASP A 179 17.75 14.42 -6.79
N LEU A 180 16.60 15.04 -7.12
CA LEU A 180 15.74 14.58 -8.21
C LEU A 180 16.34 14.86 -9.60
N THR A 181 17.07 15.95 -9.75
CA THR A 181 17.73 16.27 -11.04
C THR A 181 18.84 15.28 -11.38
N GLN A 182 19.58 14.83 -10.37
CA GLN A 182 20.57 13.76 -10.56
C GLN A 182 19.89 12.43 -10.91
N LEU A 183 18.83 12.04 -10.19
CA LEU A 183 18.10 10.82 -10.46
C LEU A 183 17.42 10.83 -11.83
N ALA A 184 16.92 11.98 -12.27
CA ALA A 184 16.38 12.16 -13.62
C ALA A 184 17.47 11.98 -14.70
N ALA A 185 18.67 12.53 -14.46
CA ALA A 185 19.81 12.37 -15.37
C ALA A 185 20.30 10.91 -15.44
N GLU A 186 20.20 10.17 -14.33
CA GLU A 186 20.52 8.74 -14.25
C GLU A 186 19.41 7.84 -14.82
N GLY A 187 18.24 8.40 -15.20
CA GLY A 187 17.08 7.65 -15.70
C GLY A 187 16.42 6.73 -14.65
N LYS A 188 16.54 7.09 -13.37
CA LYS A 188 15.99 6.32 -12.24
C LYS A 188 14.61 6.78 -11.78
N LEU A 189 14.07 7.85 -12.38
CA LEU A 189 12.71 8.32 -12.10
C LEU A 189 11.73 7.70 -13.07
N ASP A 190 10.53 7.39 -12.55
CA ASP A 190 9.43 6.91 -13.36
C ASP A 190 8.90 8.02 -14.30
N PRO A 191 8.36 7.67 -15.47
CA PRO A 191 7.80 8.65 -16.39
C PRO A 191 6.56 9.32 -15.82
N VAL A 192 6.48 10.63 -15.90
CA VAL A 192 5.33 11.40 -15.46
C VAL A 192 4.38 11.63 -16.63
N ILE A 193 3.15 11.16 -16.50
CA ILE A 193 2.14 11.14 -17.55
C ILE A 193 0.91 11.93 -17.11
N GLY A 194 0.33 12.72 -18.04
CA GLY A 194 -0.93 13.41 -17.82
C GLY A 194 -0.88 14.63 -16.89
N ARG A 195 0.31 15.08 -16.45
CA ARG A 195 0.49 16.22 -15.53
C ARG A 195 1.18 17.45 -16.15
N ASP A 196 1.09 17.58 -17.47
CA ASP A 196 1.76 18.66 -18.21
C ASP A 196 1.28 20.06 -17.81
N LYS A 197 0.00 20.19 -17.48
CA LYS A 197 -0.60 21.47 -17.08
C LYS A 197 -0.06 21.94 -15.74
N GLU A 198 -0.01 21.05 -14.77
CA GLU A 198 0.49 21.33 -13.42
C GLU A 198 1.98 21.61 -13.43
N VAL A 199 2.80 20.82 -14.15
CA VAL A 199 4.24 21.07 -14.32
C VAL A 199 4.48 22.41 -14.99
N THR A 200 3.74 22.74 -16.03
CA THR A 200 3.84 24.05 -16.70
C THR A 200 3.46 25.17 -15.74
N ARG A 201 2.43 24.98 -14.92
CA ARG A 201 2.04 25.96 -13.91
C ARG A 201 3.10 26.18 -12.84
N LEU A 202 3.76 25.07 -12.39
CA LEU A 202 4.93 25.18 -11.49
C LEU A 202 6.03 26.05 -12.09
N ILE A 203 6.40 25.79 -13.34
CA ILE A 203 7.45 26.55 -14.05
C ILE A 203 7.07 28.03 -14.16
N GLN A 204 5.80 28.33 -14.48
CA GLN A 204 5.31 29.71 -14.52
C GLN A 204 5.44 30.44 -13.18
N ILE A 205 5.10 29.75 -12.08
CA ILE A 205 5.19 30.33 -10.74
C ILE A 205 6.63 30.51 -10.33
N LEU A 206 7.51 29.54 -10.54
CA LEU A 206 8.93 29.62 -10.25
C LEU A 206 9.64 30.76 -11.00
N SER A 207 9.14 31.12 -12.18
CA SER A 207 9.68 32.23 -13.00
C SER A 207 9.15 33.61 -12.62
N ARG A 208 8.23 33.70 -11.61
CA ARG A 208 7.69 34.99 -11.17
C ARG A 208 8.68 35.75 -10.30
N ARG A 209 8.58 37.09 -10.30
CA ARG A 209 9.39 37.97 -9.44
C ARG A 209 8.95 37.91 -7.97
N THR A 210 7.66 37.73 -7.72
CA THR A 210 7.03 37.66 -6.39
C THR A 210 6.07 36.48 -6.36
N LYS A 211 5.79 35.90 -5.16
CA LYS A 211 4.99 34.68 -5.02
C LYS A 211 5.51 33.55 -5.91
N ASN A 212 6.84 33.38 -5.88
CA ASN A 212 7.56 32.42 -6.71
C ASN A 212 7.77 31.05 -6.04
N ASN A 213 7.10 30.77 -4.94
CA ASN A 213 7.11 29.48 -4.26
C ASN A 213 5.75 28.79 -4.51
N PRO A 214 5.67 27.81 -5.40
CA PRO A 214 4.46 27.05 -5.61
C PRO A 214 4.21 26.10 -4.44
N CYS A 215 2.93 25.91 -4.09
CA CYS A 215 2.49 24.89 -3.15
C CYS A 215 1.45 24.01 -3.81
N LEU A 216 1.79 22.73 -4.02
CA LEU A 216 0.88 21.72 -4.56
C LEU A 216 -0.14 21.36 -3.47
N THR A 217 -1.42 21.63 -3.75
CA THR A 217 -2.52 21.34 -2.83
C THR A 217 -3.44 20.29 -3.43
N GLY A 218 -3.69 19.21 -2.72
CA GLY A 218 -4.55 18.13 -3.19
C GLY A 218 -4.57 16.97 -2.19
N GLU A 219 -5.50 16.05 -2.41
CA GLU A 219 -5.66 14.88 -1.58
C GLU A 219 -4.41 13.96 -1.60
N PRO A 220 -4.21 13.12 -0.56
CA PRO A 220 -3.14 12.13 -0.57
C PRO A 220 -3.30 11.16 -1.77
N GLY A 221 -2.19 10.79 -2.42
CA GLY A 221 -2.22 9.81 -3.51
C GLY A 221 -2.63 10.35 -4.89
N VAL A 222 -2.89 11.68 -5.05
CA VAL A 222 -3.22 12.26 -6.38
C VAL A 222 -2.00 12.50 -7.27
N GLY A 223 -0.79 12.22 -6.79
CA GLY A 223 0.45 12.34 -7.56
C GLY A 223 1.15 13.70 -7.44
N LYS A 224 1.08 14.38 -6.30
CA LYS A 224 1.80 15.66 -6.05
C LYS A 224 3.31 15.53 -6.24
N THR A 225 3.91 14.49 -5.70
CA THR A 225 5.36 14.23 -5.81
C THR A 225 5.77 13.92 -7.26
N ALA A 226 4.95 13.17 -8.00
CA ALA A 226 5.19 12.89 -9.42
C ALA A 226 5.28 14.17 -10.27
N ILE A 227 4.49 15.21 -9.97
CA ILE A 227 4.57 16.50 -10.66
C ILE A 227 5.96 17.16 -10.49
N VAL A 228 6.53 17.03 -9.30
CA VAL A 228 7.87 17.55 -8.98
C VAL A 228 8.95 16.73 -9.67
N GLU A 229 8.79 15.42 -9.74
CA GLU A 229 9.67 14.54 -10.52
C GLU A 229 9.61 14.87 -12.02
N GLY A 230 8.41 15.15 -12.54
CA GLY A 230 8.23 15.63 -13.92
C GLY A 230 8.92 16.96 -14.19
N LEU A 231 8.94 17.86 -13.20
CA LEU A 231 9.72 19.11 -13.30
C LEU A 231 11.22 18.80 -13.38
N ALA A 232 11.74 17.89 -12.56
CA ALA A 232 13.15 17.47 -12.60
C ALA A 232 13.52 16.89 -13.97
N GLN A 233 12.68 16.04 -14.55
CA GLN A 233 12.88 15.47 -15.88
C GLN A 233 12.92 16.58 -16.95
N ARG A 234 12.01 17.56 -16.90
CA ARG A 234 12.02 18.71 -17.86
C ARG A 234 13.25 19.60 -17.69
N ILE A 235 13.76 19.80 -16.48
CA ILE A 235 15.00 20.53 -16.23
C ILE A 235 16.16 19.84 -16.92
N VAL A 236 16.31 18.53 -16.73
CA VAL A 236 17.39 17.74 -17.35
C VAL A 236 17.28 17.71 -18.87
N MET A 237 16.06 17.63 -19.42
CA MET A 237 15.82 17.67 -20.87
C MET A 237 16.00 19.07 -21.47
N GLY A 238 16.18 20.12 -20.65
CA GLY A 238 16.28 21.48 -21.11
C GLY A 238 14.97 22.10 -21.61
N MET A 239 13.81 21.48 -21.27
CA MET A 239 12.47 21.94 -21.68
C MET A 239 11.87 22.95 -20.71
N VAL A 240 12.69 23.82 -20.15
CA VAL A 240 12.32 24.85 -19.18
C VAL A 240 12.95 26.19 -19.55
N PRO A 241 12.40 27.34 -19.12
CA PRO A 241 13.01 28.64 -19.32
C PRO A 241 14.36 28.77 -18.61
N ASP A 242 15.21 29.68 -19.09
CA ASP A 242 16.55 29.91 -18.53
C ASP A 242 16.56 30.21 -17.03
N THR A 243 15.47 30.74 -16.49
CA THR A 243 15.29 30.99 -15.04
C THR A 243 15.31 29.75 -14.18
N VAL A 244 15.04 28.56 -14.76
CA VAL A 244 14.92 27.27 -14.05
C VAL A 244 15.88 26.22 -14.61
N LYS A 245 16.47 26.44 -15.80
CA LYS A 245 17.24 25.47 -16.59
C LYS A 245 18.43 24.84 -15.85
N ASP A 246 19.19 25.65 -15.11
CA ASP A 246 20.42 25.20 -14.44
C ASP A 246 20.21 24.94 -12.94
N LYS A 247 18.94 24.81 -12.52
CA LYS A 247 18.63 24.59 -11.11
C LYS A 247 18.67 23.12 -10.74
N ARG A 248 19.19 22.88 -9.55
CA ARG A 248 19.23 21.59 -8.88
C ARG A 248 17.97 21.44 -8.02
N LEU A 249 17.13 20.44 -8.29
CA LEU A 249 15.89 20.18 -7.56
C LEU A 249 16.13 19.08 -6.53
N VAL A 250 15.95 19.42 -5.26
CA VAL A 250 16.32 18.57 -4.13
C VAL A 250 15.14 18.39 -3.17
N VAL A 251 14.81 17.14 -2.84
CA VAL A 251 13.79 16.78 -1.85
C VAL A 251 14.41 16.74 -0.46
N LEU A 252 13.89 17.52 0.46
CA LEU A 252 14.36 17.54 1.84
C LEU A 252 13.70 16.43 2.65
N ASP A 253 14.50 15.54 3.26
CA ASP A 253 14.05 14.50 4.18
C ASP A 253 13.97 15.03 5.62
N LEU A 254 12.78 15.48 6.00
CA LEU A 254 12.51 16.00 7.33
C LEU A 254 12.60 14.91 8.40
N SER A 255 12.16 13.70 8.07
CA SER A 255 12.19 12.57 8.99
C SER A 255 13.63 12.19 9.35
N GLY A 256 14.52 12.15 8.36
CA GLY A 256 15.95 11.94 8.55
C GLY A 256 16.62 13.05 9.37
N MET A 257 16.15 14.29 9.23
CA MET A 257 16.67 15.42 10.02
C MET A 257 16.28 15.37 11.51
N VAL A 258 15.11 14.81 11.81
CA VAL A 258 14.63 14.64 13.20
C VAL A 258 15.24 13.38 13.80
N ALA A 259 15.44 12.33 13.02
CA ALA A 259 16.03 11.08 13.48
C ALA A 259 17.45 11.30 14.03
N GLY A 260 17.70 10.80 15.25
CA GLY A 260 18.99 10.93 15.93
C GLY A 260 19.25 12.27 16.60
N SER A 261 18.33 13.23 16.54
CA SER A 261 18.41 14.47 17.35
C SER A 261 17.92 14.17 18.77
N LYS A 262 18.80 14.28 19.77
CA LYS A 262 18.43 14.09 21.19
C LYS A 262 17.76 15.36 21.77
N TYR A 263 18.00 16.51 21.19
CA TYR A 263 17.51 17.80 21.65
C TYR A 263 16.92 18.62 20.50
N ARG A 264 15.89 19.40 20.80
CA ARG A 264 15.23 20.33 19.85
C ARG A 264 16.22 21.26 19.13
N GLY A 265 17.25 21.74 19.81
CA GLY A 265 18.27 22.66 19.26
C GLY A 265 19.08 22.05 18.11
N GLU A 266 19.33 20.73 18.12
CA GLU A 266 20.08 20.05 17.06
C GLU A 266 19.32 20.04 15.73
N PHE A 267 17.99 19.84 15.77
CA PHE A 267 17.15 19.91 14.57
C PHE A 267 17.09 21.35 14.00
N GLU A 268 16.92 22.35 14.89
CA GLU A 268 16.92 23.74 14.48
C GLU A 268 18.26 24.17 13.85
N GLU A 269 19.37 23.67 14.37
CA GLU A 269 20.71 23.92 13.82
C GLU A 269 20.89 23.24 12.46
N ARG A 270 20.46 22.00 12.28
CA ARG A 270 20.51 21.28 10.99
C ARG A 270 19.72 22.03 9.92
N ILE A 271 18.49 22.48 10.22
CA ILE A 271 17.69 23.28 9.27
C ILE A 271 18.38 24.62 8.96
N LYS A 272 18.95 25.32 9.95
CA LYS A 272 19.69 26.56 9.72
C LYS A 272 20.86 26.37 8.76
N ASN A 273 21.64 25.29 8.96
CA ASN A 273 22.77 24.97 8.10
C ASN A 273 22.32 24.67 6.68
N VAL A 274 21.26 23.86 6.49
CA VAL A 274 20.68 23.58 5.16
C VAL A 274 20.23 24.89 4.48
N ILE A 275 19.51 25.76 5.19
CA ILE A 275 19.05 27.03 4.63
C ILE A 275 20.21 27.92 4.27
N GLN A 276 21.27 27.94 5.07
CA GLN A 276 22.48 28.72 4.80
C GLN A 276 23.18 28.21 3.54
N GLU A 277 23.35 26.90 3.40
CA GLU A 277 23.92 26.28 2.19
C GLU A 277 23.09 26.62 0.93
N VAL A 278 21.74 26.55 1.03
CA VAL A 278 20.84 26.90 -0.10
C VAL A 278 20.95 28.38 -0.48
N LYS A 279 21.12 29.29 0.49
CA LYS A 279 21.32 30.73 0.23
C LYS A 279 22.62 31.03 -0.47
N GLU A 280 23.69 30.35 -0.08
CA GLU A 280 25.03 30.53 -0.67
C GLU A 280 25.05 30.01 -2.11
N HIS A 281 24.17 29.04 -2.44
CA HIS A 281 24.10 28.42 -3.76
C HIS A 281 22.73 28.71 -4.40
N GLN A 282 22.59 29.84 -5.08
CA GLN A 282 21.35 30.32 -5.71
C GLN A 282 20.71 29.39 -6.78
N GLY A 283 21.39 28.31 -7.16
CA GLY A 283 20.92 27.31 -8.15
C GLY A 283 20.07 26.19 -7.54
N ILE A 284 19.69 26.23 -6.27
CA ILE A 284 18.97 25.13 -5.60
C ILE A 284 17.47 25.44 -5.48
N LEU A 285 16.63 24.48 -5.89
CA LEU A 285 15.20 24.45 -5.64
C LEU A 285 14.93 23.39 -4.58
N LEU A 286 14.39 23.80 -3.42
CA LEU A 286 13.99 22.87 -2.38
C LEU A 286 12.57 22.36 -2.65
N PHE A 287 12.34 21.06 -2.53
CA PHE A 287 11.03 20.48 -2.44
C PHE A 287 10.81 19.91 -1.03
N ILE A 288 9.70 20.27 -0.43
CA ILE A 288 9.29 19.79 0.88
C ILE A 288 7.90 19.18 0.75
N ASP A 289 7.84 17.86 0.90
CA ASP A 289 6.56 17.18 1.03
C ASP A 289 6.00 17.36 2.43
N GLU A 290 4.68 17.36 2.57
CA GLU A 290 3.99 17.65 3.82
C GLU A 290 4.50 18.94 4.53
N ILE A 291 4.63 20.03 3.77
CA ILE A 291 5.20 21.29 4.26
C ILE A 291 4.53 21.81 5.56
N HIS A 292 3.28 21.41 5.81
CA HIS A 292 2.54 21.74 7.02
C HIS A 292 3.22 21.22 8.30
N THR A 293 4.01 20.14 8.20
CA THR A 293 4.75 19.57 9.33
C THR A 293 5.82 20.50 9.89
N ILE A 294 6.41 21.33 9.01
CA ILE A 294 7.39 22.34 9.42
C ILE A 294 6.71 23.62 9.92
N ILE A 295 5.59 24.00 9.31
CA ILE A 295 4.94 25.29 9.51
C ILE A 295 3.94 25.25 10.67
N GLY A 296 3.31 24.10 10.93
CA GLY A 296 2.18 23.96 11.86
C GLY A 296 2.50 23.37 13.22
N ALA A 297 3.69 22.91 13.43
CA ALA A 297 4.07 22.18 14.64
C ALA A 297 4.16 23.00 15.94
N GLY A 298 3.91 24.30 15.91
CA GLY A 298 4.05 25.20 17.06
C GLY A 298 2.94 25.18 18.13
N GLY A 299 1.89 24.35 17.98
CA GLY A 299 0.71 24.39 18.87
C GLY A 299 0.64 23.36 19.98
N ALA A 300 1.46 22.31 19.96
CA ALA A 300 1.51 21.30 21.01
C ALA A 300 2.84 21.38 21.77
N GLU A 301 2.83 21.22 23.09
CA GLU A 301 4.05 21.15 23.89
C GLU A 301 4.98 20.06 23.37
N GLY A 302 6.09 20.45 22.71
CA GLY A 302 7.08 19.55 22.12
C GLY A 302 7.16 19.54 20.58
N ALA A 303 6.30 20.27 19.88
CA ALA A 303 6.29 20.31 18.42
C ALA A 303 7.42 21.20 17.84
N LEU A 304 7.99 20.76 16.72
CA LEU A 304 9.14 21.36 16.05
C LEU A 304 8.72 22.62 15.27
N ASP A 305 9.05 23.81 15.74
CA ASP A 305 8.71 25.08 15.05
C ASP A 305 9.89 25.58 14.19
N ALA A 306 10.04 24.97 13.00
CA ALA A 306 11.01 25.46 12.02
C ALA A 306 10.48 26.63 11.18
N SER A 307 9.22 27.02 11.35
CA SER A 307 8.62 28.12 10.61
C SER A 307 9.33 29.45 10.86
N ASN A 308 9.79 29.68 12.08
CA ASN A 308 10.52 30.89 12.43
C ASN A 308 11.90 31.00 11.76
N ILE A 309 12.47 29.90 11.33
CA ILE A 309 13.74 29.83 10.60
C ILE A 309 13.52 30.06 9.10
N LEU A 310 12.46 29.45 8.54
CA LEU A 310 12.12 29.55 7.12
C LEU A 310 11.51 30.90 6.73
N LYS A 311 10.62 31.46 7.55
CA LYS A 311 9.89 32.71 7.28
C LYS A 311 10.78 33.88 6.87
N PRO A 312 11.89 34.22 7.57
CA PRO A 312 12.76 35.30 7.16
C PRO A 312 13.36 35.13 5.78
N SER A 313 13.83 33.93 5.46
CA SER A 313 14.49 33.59 4.19
C SER A 313 13.51 33.56 3.02
N LEU A 314 12.30 33.02 3.22
CA LEU A 314 11.20 33.08 2.27
C LEU A 314 10.71 34.51 2.05
N SER A 315 10.61 35.33 3.14
CA SER A 315 10.13 36.69 3.04
C SER A 315 11.07 37.62 2.29
N ARG A 316 12.39 37.38 2.33
CA ARG A 316 13.40 38.10 1.58
C ARG A 316 13.61 37.58 0.15
N GLY A 317 13.03 36.40 -0.17
CA GLY A 317 13.23 35.75 -1.47
C GLY A 317 14.64 35.16 -1.64
N GLU A 318 15.31 34.82 -0.52
CA GLU A 318 16.68 34.29 -0.51
C GLU A 318 16.70 32.81 -0.92
N ILE A 319 15.57 32.12 -0.77
CA ILE A 319 15.40 30.72 -1.14
C ILE A 319 14.14 30.53 -2.01
N GLN A 320 14.17 29.57 -2.92
CA GLN A 320 12.99 29.09 -3.64
C GLN A 320 12.60 27.71 -3.16
N LEU A 321 11.30 27.55 -2.89
CA LEU A 321 10.75 26.35 -2.29
C LEU A 321 9.47 25.91 -3.01
N ILE A 322 9.35 24.63 -3.28
CA ILE A 322 8.13 23.97 -3.71
C ILE A 322 7.58 23.20 -2.51
N GLY A 323 6.34 23.47 -2.12
CA GLY A 323 5.66 22.74 -1.04
C GLY A 323 4.64 21.77 -1.61
N ALA A 324 4.34 20.68 -0.88
CA ALA A 324 3.18 19.86 -1.13
C ALA A 324 2.41 19.66 0.20
N THR A 325 1.09 19.70 0.15
CA THR A 325 0.23 19.50 1.32
C THR A 325 -1.21 19.23 0.89
N THR A 326 -2.11 18.95 1.83
CA THR A 326 -3.55 18.91 1.56
C THR A 326 -4.17 20.30 1.52
N LEU A 327 -5.37 20.43 0.92
CA LEU A 327 -6.07 21.70 0.85
C LEU A 327 -6.45 22.24 2.25
N GLU A 328 -6.84 21.34 3.16
CA GLU A 328 -7.20 21.68 4.54
C GLU A 328 -6.02 22.20 5.32
N GLU A 329 -4.87 21.54 5.22
CA GLU A 329 -3.63 21.92 5.89
C GLU A 329 -3.07 23.24 5.33
N TYR A 330 -3.18 23.44 4.00
CA TYR A 330 -2.81 24.69 3.38
C TYR A 330 -3.60 25.87 3.98
N ARG A 331 -4.93 25.72 4.07
CA ARG A 331 -5.81 26.73 4.71
C ARG A 331 -5.50 26.94 6.18
N LYS A 332 -5.24 25.85 6.92
CA LYS A 332 -5.01 25.90 8.36
C LYS A 332 -3.67 26.53 8.74
N TYR A 333 -2.61 26.28 7.98
CA TYR A 333 -1.25 26.63 8.37
C TYR A 333 -0.59 27.70 7.49
N ILE A 334 -0.89 27.76 6.20
CA ILE A 334 -0.25 28.70 5.26
C ILE A 334 -1.11 29.93 5.04
N GLU A 335 -2.39 29.76 4.76
CA GLU A 335 -3.32 30.84 4.44
C GLU A 335 -3.60 31.77 5.64
N LYS A 336 -3.56 31.21 6.86
CA LYS A 336 -3.71 32.01 8.09
C LYS A 336 -2.49 32.85 8.44
N ASP A 337 -1.32 32.55 7.89
CA ASP A 337 -0.09 33.31 8.14
C ASP A 337 0.16 34.30 7.00
N ALA A 338 -0.08 35.57 7.26
CA ALA A 338 0.04 36.63 6.25
C ALA A 338 1.45 36.76 5.63
N ALA A 339 2.50 36.28 6.29
CA ALA A 339 3.85 36.28 5.74
C ALA A 339 4.05 35.17 4.71
N LEU A 340 3.48 33.99 4.95
CA LEU A 340 3.54 32.83 4.08
C LEU A 340 2.57 32.96 2.90
N GLU A 341 1.34 33.41 3.13
CA GLU A 341 0.31 33.62 2.11
C GLU A 341 0.81 34.53 0.97
N ARG A 342 1.59 35.56 1.30
CA ARG A 342 2.18 36.48 0.31
C ARG A 342 3.33 35.88 -0.50
N ARG A 343 3.83 34.71 -0.12
CA ARG A 343 4.98 34.06 -0.73
C ARG A 343 4.65 32.77 -1.46
N PHE A 344 3.68 32.04 -0.97
CA PHE A 344 3.21 30.83 -1.60
C PHE A 344 2.09 31.10 -2.61
N GLN A 345 2.10 30.33 -3.69
CA GLN A 345 1.02 30.29 -4.67
C GLN A 345 0.48 28.86 -4.75
N PRO A 346 -0.79 28.63 -4.38
CA PRO A 346 -1.36 27.29 -4.47
C PRO A 346 -1.53 26.86 -5.92
N VAL A 347 -1.25 25.58 -6.15
CA VAL A 347 -1.52 24.85 -7.39
C VAL A 347 -2.35 23.63 -7.00
N THR A 348 -3.63 23.67 -7.32
CA THR A 348 -4.54 22.58 -7.01
C THR A 348 -4.24 21.39 -7.92
N VAL A 349 -4.05 20.23 -7.31
CA VAL A 349 -3.85 18.94 -7.97
C VAL A 349 -5.11 18.11 -7.74
N GLU A 350 -5.91 17.98 -8.79
CA GLU A 350 -7.15 17.21 -8.75
C GLU A 350 -6.88 15.72 -8.99
N GLU A 351 -7.81 14.88 -8.52
CA GLU A 351 -7.82 13.47 -8.84
C GLU A 351 -7.97 13.28 -10.35
N PRO A 352 -7.11 12.48 -11.02
CA PRO A 352 -7.23 12.26 -12.46
C PRO A 352 -8.50 11.47 -12.77
N SER A 353 -9.03 11.67 -13.97
CA SER A 353 -10.15 10.88 -14.49
C SER A 353 -9.76 9.41 -14.66
N SER A 354 -10.77 8.53 -14.81
CA SER A 354 -10.54 7.10 -15.09
C SER A 354 -9.70 6.90 -16.34
N GLU A 355 -9.97 7.67 -17.39
CA GLU A 355 -9.26 7.58 -18.67
C GLU A 355 -7.80 8.01 -18.54
N GLU A 356 -7.54 9.15 -17.89
CA GLU A 356 -6.18 9.62 -17.59
C GLU A 356 -5.42 8.63 -16.70
N THR A 357 -6.10 8.01 -15.73
CA THR A 357 -5.46 7.01 -14.87
C THR A 357 -5.06 5.76 -15.66
N VAL A 358 -5.88 5.29 -16.60
CA VAL A 358 -5.51 4.16 -17.47
C VAL A 358 -4.27 4.51 -18.32
N GLU A 359 -4.17 5.74 -18.83
CA GLU A 359 -2.99 6.20 -19.56
C GLU A 359 -1.74 6.24 -18.67
N ILE A 360 -1.88 6.71 -17.43
CA ILE A 360 -0.79 6.68 -16.43
C ILE A 360 -0.32 5.24 -16.19
N LEU A 361 -1.24 4.31 -15.95
CA LEU A 361 -0.91 2.91 -15.73
C LEU A 361 -0.26 2.26 -16.95
N LYS A 362 -0.74 2.57 -18.17
CA LYS A 362 -0.11 2.09 -19.42
C LYS A 362 1.34 2.57 -19.56
N GLY A 363 1.64 3.79 -19.14
CA GLY A 363 3.01 4.30 -19.17
C GLY A 363 3.90 3.73 -18.07
N LEU A 364 3.35 3.40 -16.90
CA LEU A 364 4.10 2.77 -15.80
C LEU A 364 4.28 1.26 -16.00
N ARG A 365 3.41 0.61 -16.80
CA ARG A 365 3.43 -0.84 -17.05
C ARG A 365 4.80 -1.42 -17.35
N PRO A 366 5.64 -0.87 -18.24
CA PRO A 366 6.94 -1.49 -18.55
C PRO A 366 7.89 -1.58 -17.35
N TYR A 367 7.75 -0.66 -16.40
CA TYR A 367 8.56 -0.62 -15.19
C TYR A 367 8.12 -1.71 -14.21
N TYR A 368 6.80 -1.86 -13.99
CA TYR A 368 6.24 -2.92 -13.15
C TYR A 368 6.45 -4.31 -13.76
N GLU A 369 6.27 -4.47 -15.08
CA GLU A 369 6.56 -5.70 -15.80
C GLU A 369 8.04 -6.12 -15.65
N LYS A 370 8.95 -5.17 -15.72
CA LYS A 370 10.39 -5.41 -15.55
C LYS A 370 10.73 -5.76 -14.09
N HIS A 371 10.09 -5.08 -13.12
CA HIS A 371 10.35 -5.31 -11.70
C HIS A 371 9.88 -6.69 -11.25
N HIS A 372 8.64 -7.06 -11.56
CA HIS A 372 8.04 -8.32 -11.13
C HIS A 372 8.31 -9.50 -12.08
N GLY A 373 8.81 -9.24 -13.29
CA GLY A 373 9.01 -10.28 -14.30
C GLY A 373 7.70 -10.91 -14.81
N VAL A 374 6.61 -10.16 -14.79
CA VAL A 374 5.25 -10.58 -15.22
C VAL A 374 4.82 -9.74 -16.43
N LYS A 375 3.81 -10.20 -17.17
CA LYS A 375 3.17 -9.42 -18.23
C LYS A 375 1.83 -8.91 -17.71
N ILE A 376 1.52 -7.62 -17.91
CA ILE A 376 0.28 -6.99 -17.48
C ILE A 376 -0.58 -6.72 -18.72
N GLU A 377 -1.82 -7.23 -18.74
CA GLU A 377 -2.77 -7.01 -19.83
C GLU A 377 -3.47 -5.66 -19.70
N ASP A 378 -3.92 -5.11 -20.85
CA ASP A 378 -4.65 -3.84 -20.85
C ASP A 378 -5.97 -3.94 -20.09
N GLU A 379 -6.64 -5.09 -20.19
CA GLU A 379 -7.87 -5.42 -19.45
C GLU A 379 -7.66 -5.38 -17.93
N ALA A 380 -6.50 -5.81 -17.45
CA ALA A 380 -6.14 -5.73 -16.02
C ALA A 380 -5.99 -4.28 -15.55
N LEU A 381 -5.40 -3.39 -16.38
CA LEU A 381 -5.26 -1.98 -16.05
C LEU A 381 -6.61 -1.26 -15.98
N GLU A 382 -7.48 -1.52 -16.96
CA GLU A 382 -8.84 -0.97 -16.97
C GLU A 382 -9.68 -1.49 -15.81
N ALA A 383 -9.55 -2.80 -15.49
CA ALA A 383 -10.20 -3.41 -14.35
C ALA A 383 -9.70 -2.81 -13.02
N ALA A 384 -8.40 -2.57 -12.86
CA ALA A 384 -7.83 -1.95 -11.67
C ALA A 384 -8.41 -0.55 -11.42
N VAL A 385 -8.52 0.29 -12.44
CA VAL A 385 -9.12 1.62 -12.33
C VAL A 385 -10.60 1.53 -11.99
N LYS A 386 -11.37 0.76 -12.77
CA LYS A 386 -12.83 0.63 -12.61
C LYS A 386 -13.21 0.03 -11.25
N MET A 387 -12.51 -1.03 -10.85
CA MET A 387 -12.81 -1.71 -9.60
C MET A 387 -12.31 -0.90 -8.39
N SER A 388 -11.15 -0.24 -8.48
CA SER A 388 -10.67 0.63 -7.39
C SER A 388 -11.61 1.81 -7.13
N GLN A 389 -12.16 2.44 -8.17
CA GLN A 389 -13.16 3.50 -8.01
C GLN A 389 -14.45 2.99 -7.37
N ARG A 390 -14.87 1.78 -7.73
CA ARG A 390 -16.12 1.20 -7.24
C ARG A 390 -16.00 0.66 -5.82
N TYR A 391 -14.85 0.11 -5.46
CA TYR A 391 -14.68 -0.70 -4.26
C TYR A 391 -13.76 -0.08 -3.19
N ILE A 392 -12.95 0.92 -3.54
CA ILE A 392 -12.00 1.58 -2.61
C ILE A 392 -12.28 3.07 -2.61
N ASN A 393 -13.00 3.53 -1.57
CA ASN A 393 -13.48 4.91 -1.46
C ASN A 393 -12.65 5.77 -0.51
N ASP A 394 -11.71 5.17 0.22
CA ASP A 394 -10.86 5.83 1.20
C ASP A 394 -9.52 6.34 0.64
N ARG A 395 -9.25 6.04 -0.64
CA ARG A 395 -8.05 6.45 -1.38
C ARG A 395 -8.39 7.06 -2.72
N PHE A 396 -7.47 7.82 -3.29
CA PHE A 396 -7.65 8.54 -4.54
C PHE A 396 -6.84 7.91 -5.69
N LEU A 397 -7.30 8.17 -6.92
CA LEU A 397 -6.53 7.84 -8.11
C LEU A 397 -5.36 8.84 -8.29
N PRO A 398 -4.24 8.43 -8.88
CA PRO A 398 -3.96 7.12 -9.46
C PRO A 398 -3.43 6.09 -8.44
N ASP A 399 -3.04 6.51 -7.24
CA ASP A 399 -2.32 5.73 -6.23
C ASP A 399 -2.99 4.37 -5.93
N LYS A 400 -4.30 4.38 -5.62
CA LYS A 400 -5.02 3.12 -5.35
C LYS A 400 -5.02 2.12 -6.50
N ALA A 401 -4.99 2.59 -7.74
CA ALA A 401 -4.96 1.72 -8.91
C ALA A 401 -3.55 1.18 -9.18
N ILE A 402 -2.53 2.00 -8.92
CA ILE A 402 -1.11 1.61 -8.98
C ILE A 402 -0.83 0.53 -7.93
N ASP A 403 -1.22 0.75 -6.68
CA ASP A 403 -1.04 -0.20 -5.58
C ASP A 403 -1.68 -1.56 -5.89
N ILE A 404 -2.89 -1.57 -6.49
CA ILE A 404 -3.57 -2.81 -6.88
C ILE A 404 -2.78 -3.57 -7.93
N ILE A 405 -2.26 -2.88 -8.95
CA ILE A 405 -1.47 -3.52 -10.01
C ILE A 405 -0.15 -4.05 -9.45
N ASP A 406 0.50 -3.30 -8.59
CA ASP A 406 1.76 -3.70 -7.94
C ASP A 406 1.55 -4.97 -7.09
N GLU A 407 0.51 -4.99 -6.25
CA GLU A 407 0.19 -6.16 -5.43
C GLU A 407 -0.30 -7.35 -6.26
N ALA A 408 -1.11 -7.14 -7.30
CA ALA A 408 -1.53 -8.20 -8.20
C ALA A 408 -0.33 -8.83 -8.93
N ALA A 409 0.60 -8.00 -9.40
CA ALA A 409 1.84 -8.45 -10.03
C ALA A 409 2.71 -9.26 -9.06
N SER A 410 2.86 -8.80 -7.83
CA SER A 410 3.56 -9.51 -6.76
C SER A 410 2.92 -10.87 -6.43
N LYS A 411 1.59 -10.94 -6.33
CA LYS A 411 0.86 -12.21 -6.10
C LYS A 411 1.07 -13.21 -7.22
N VAL A 412 0.95 -12.75 -8.47
CA VAL A 412 1.17 -13.60 -9.66
C VAL A 412 2.61 -14.11 -9.70
N GLN A 413 3.58 -13.26 -9.35
CA GLN A 413 4.99 -13.66 -9.23
C GLN A 413 5.17 -14.72 -8.16
N LEU A 414 4.62 -14.54 -6.96
CA LEU A 414 4.69 -15.51 -5.86
C LEU A 414 3.99 -16.83 -6.20
N ALA A 415 2.81 -16.78 -6.83
CA ALA A 415 2.10 -17.97 -7.28
C ALA A 415 2.88 -18.73 -8.37
N GLY A 416 3.70 -18.03 -9.15
CA GLY A 416 4.64 -18.61 -10.11
C GLY A 416 5.85 -19.26 -9.46
N TYR A 417 6.22 -18.82 -8.29
CA TYR A 417 7.37 -19.33 -7.53
C TYR A 417 6.97 -20.61 -6.79
N GLN A 418 7.03 -21.72 -7.50
CA GLN A 418 6.93 -23.03 -6.86
C GLN A 418 8.31 -23.36 -6.27
N SER A 419 8.45 -23.33 -4.96
CA SER A 419 9.54 -24.00 -4.28
C SER A 419 9.47 -25.49 -4.66
N ALA A 420 10.56 -26.07 -5.12
CA ALA A 420 10.61 -27.51 -5.31
C ALA A 420 10.54 -28.14 -3.89
N PRO A 421 9.56 -29.01 -3.61
CA PRO A 421 9.48 -29.64 -2.28
C PRO A 421 10.73 -30.44 -1.93
N GLU A 422 11.52 -30.79 -2.93
CA GLU A 422 12.84 -31.42 -2.79
C GLU A 422 13.89 -30.48 -2.14
N MET A 423 13.74 -29.15 -2.30
CA MET A 423 14.69 -28.19 -1.72
C MET A 423 14.65 -28.17 -0.19
N GLU A 424 13.45 -28.25 0.42
CA GLU A 424 13.31 -28.28 1.89
C GLU A 424 13.98 -29.54 2.48
N GLN A 425 13.88 -30.68 1.78
CA GLN A 425 14.52 -31.91 2.22
C GLN A 425 16.04 -31.80 2.18
N TYR A 426 16.59 -31.21 1.11
CA TYR A 426 18.04 -31.00 0.99
C TYR A 426 18.56 -29.94 1.96
N GLU A 427 17.78 -28.90 2.29
CA GLU A 427 18.13 -27.93 3.32
C GLU A 427 18.20 -28.56 4.72
N MET A 428 17.24 -29.47 5.02
CA MET A 428 17.29 -30.24 6.27
C MET A 428 18.50 -31.15 6.31
N GLU A 429 18.78 -31.93 5.26
CA GLU A 429 19.96 -32.80 5.14
C GLU A 429 21.27 -31.99 5.28
N LEU A 430 21.33 -30.81 4.70
CA LEU A 430 22.50 -29.92 4.76
C LEU A 430 22.74 -29.40 6.17
N ASN A 431 21.70 -29.08 6.92
CA ASN A 431 21.80 -28.66 8.31
C ASN A 431 22.25 -29.84 9.20
N GLU A 432 21.70 -31.04 9.01
CA GLU A 432 22.13 -32.25 9.72
C GLU A 432 23.63 -32.57 9.47
N LEU A 433 24.05 -32.49 8.21
CA LEU A 433 25.47 -32.69 7.84
C LEU A 433 26.40 -31.62 8.41
N ARG A 434 25.94 -30.37 8.57
CA ARG A 434 26.69 -29.31 9.23
C ARG A 434 26.87 -29.59 10.73
N GLU A 435 25.80 -30.01 11.39
CA GLU A 435 25.87 -30.41 12.81
C GLU A 435 26.74 -31.65 13.00
N GLU A 436 26.66 -32.66 12.14
CA GLU A 436 27.47 -33.85 12.17
C GLU A 436 28.96 -33.53 11.98
N LYS A 437 29.27 -32.63 11.06
CA LYS A 437 30.64 -32.15 10.82
C LYS A 437 31.19 -31.41 12.04
N GLU A 438 30.40 -30.53 12.65
CA GLU A 438 30.82 -29.83 13.86
C GLU A 438 31.10 -30.79 15.03
N GLN A 439 30.27 -31.80 15.20
CA GLN A 439 30.46 -32.84 16.21
C GLN A 439 31.71 -33.67 15.94
N ALA A 440 31.94 -34.08 14.69
CA ALA A 440 33.11 -34.82 14.27
C ALA A 440 34.42 -34.01 14.47
N VAL A 441 34.38 -32.69 14.25
CA VAL A 441 35.53 -31.80 14.52
C VAL A 441 35.79 -31.71 16.05
N LYS A 442 34.73 -31.58 16.85
CA LYS A 442 34.84 -31.55 18.33
C LYS A 442 35.41 -32.82 18.92
N THR A 443 35.13 -33.97 18.31
CA THR A 443 35.64 -35.28 18.73
C THR A 443 36.95 -35.69 18.04
N ALA A 444 37.55 -34.83 17.25
CA ALA A 444 38.76 -35.05 16.46
C ALA A 444 38.69 -36.27 15.48
N ASP A 445 37.48 -36.65 15.06
CA ASP A 445 37.26 -37.71 14.07
C ASP A 445 37.36 -37.14 12.63
N ILE A 446 38.57 -37.15 12.10
CA ILE A 446 38.89 -36.56 10.80
C ILE A 446 38.25 -37.33 9.64
N GLU A 447 38.07 -38.66 9.77
CA GLU A 447 37.45 -39.46 8.71
C GLU A 447 35.95 -39.16 8.58
N ARG A 448 35.29 -39.05 9.69
CA ARG A 448 33.85 -38.68 9.74
C ARG A 448 33.59 -37.25 9.25
N ALA A 449 34.44 -36.29 9.64
CA ALA A 449 34.37 -34.92 9.16
C ALA A 449 34.57 -34.82 7.63
N LYS A 450 35.52 -35.61 7.07
CA LYS A 450 35.72 -35.66 5.62
C LYS A 450 34.53 -36.25 4.87
N LYS A 451 33.91 -37.33 5.41
CA LYS A 451 32.71 -37.94 4.78
C LYS A 451 31.53 -36.94 4.78
N ALA A 452 31.29 -36.29 5.90
CA ALA A 452 30.26 -35.26 5.99
C ALA A 452 30.49 -34.08 5.01
N GLN A 453 31.75 -33.64 4.86
CA GLN A 453 32.12 -32.60 3.91
C GLN A 453 31.89 -33.01 2.45
N VAL A 454 32.24 -34.24 2.08
CA VAL A 454 32.02 -34.74 0.71
C VAL A 454 30.53 -34.80 0.41
N ARG A 455 29.72 -35.32 1.35
CA ARG A 455 28.28 -35.40 1.20
C ARG A 455 27.62 -33.99 1.17
N GLN A 456 28.11 -33.04 1.98
CA GLN A 456 27.70 -31.66 1.93
C GLN A 456 27.90 -31.06 0.53
N ASN A 457 29.07 -31.24 -0.06
CA ASN A 457 29.36 -30.74 -1.41
C ASN A 457 28.47 -31.40 -2.49
N GLU A 458 28.13 -32.69 -2.33
CA GLU A 458 27.20 -33.39 -3.23
C GLU A 458 25.79 -32.79 -3.13
N VAL A 459 25.27 -32.60 -1.92
CA VAL A 459 23.95 -32.02 -1.66
C VAL A 459 23.88 -30.57 -2.19
N GLU A 460 24.90 -29.75 -1.95
CA GLU A 460 24.99 -28.40 -2.51
C GLU A 460 24.98 -28.39 -4.04
N ALA A 461 25.67 -29.35 -4.69
CA ALA A 461 25.66 -29.48 -6.13
C ALA A 461 24.30 -29.96 -6.68
N GLU A 462 23.57 -30.79 -5.95
CA GLU A 462 22.21 -31.22 -6.33
C GLU A 462 21.21 -30.08 -6.14
N MET A 463 21.29 -29.32 -5.04
CA MET A 463 20.51 -28.12 -4.79
C MET A 463 20.67 -27.09 -5.93
N GLU A 464 21.90 -26.83 -6.35
CA GLU A 464 22.17 -25.90 -7.45
C GLU A 464 21.59 -26.37 -8.79
N LYS A 465 21.64 -27.68 -9.07
CA LYS A 465 20.98 -28.26 -10.28
C LYS A 465 19.47 -28.07 -10.22
N ILE A 466 18.85 -28.33 -9.08
CA ILE A 466 17.40 -28.13 -8.87
C ILE A 466 17.05 -26.65 -9.00
N ARG A 467 17.85 -25.77 -8.41
CA ARG A 467 17.68 -24.31 -8.52
C ARG A 467 17.71 -23.84 -9.96
N ILE A 468 18.71 -24.22 -10.72
CA ILE A 468 18.82 -23.90 -12.16
C ILE A 468 17.64 -24.45 -12.97
N LYS A 469 17.21 -25.68 -12.66
CA LYS A 469 16.06 -26.31 -13.32
C LYS A 469 14.75 -25.58 -12.98
N THR A 470 14.57 -25.18 -11.73
CA THR A 470 13.40 -24.44 -11.26
C THR A 470 13.38 -23.03 -11.84
N GLU A 471 14.51 -22.33 -11.87
CA GLU A 471 14.65 -21.03 -12.52
C GLU A 471 14.34 -21.09 -14.03
N ARG A 472 14.84 -22.12 -14.74
CA ARG A 472 14.50 -22.32 -16.16
C ARG A 472 13.02 -22.63 -16.38
N ARG A 473 12.39 -23.36 -15.47
CA ARG A 473 10.96 -23.67 -15.51
C ARG A 473 10.11 -22.43 -15.20
N ASN A 474 10.50 -21.62 -14.21
CA ASN A 474 9.83 -20.37 -13.86
C ASN A 474 9.97 -19.32 -14.96
N LYS A 475 11.16 -19.19 -15.60
CA LYS A 475 11.35 -18.31 -16.77
C LYS A 475 10.55 -18.71 -18.01
N ARG A 476 10.12 -19.98 -18.13
CA ARG A 476 9.27 -20.47 -19.24
C ARG A 476 7.77 -20.26 -19.01
N LYS A 477 7.31 -20.10 -17.75
CA LYS A 477 5.93 -19.74 -17.46
C LYS A 477 5.77 -18.25 -17.74
N LYS A 478 4.97 -17.92 -18.75
CA LYS A 478 4.50 -16.53 -18.94
C LYS A 478 3.53 -16.23 -17.79
N LEU A 479 4.03 -15.54 -16.77
CA LEU A 479 3.20 -15.03 -15.69
C LEU A 479 2.46 -13.80 -16.23
N VAL A 480 1.13 -13.86 -16.22
CA VAL A 480 0.27 -12.81 -16.76
C VAL A 480 -0.64 -12.31 -15.66
N VAL A 481 -0.71 -10.99 -15.50
CA VAL A 481 -1.68 -10.32 -14.63
C VAL A 481 -2.91 -10.03 -15.51
N ASP A 482 -3.99 -10.70 -15.21
CA ASP A 482 -5.30 -10.56 -15.86
C ASP A 482 -6.31 -9.85 -14.94
N GLU A 483 -7.53 -9.66 -15.43
CA GLU A 483 -8.64 -9.12 -14.64
C GLU A 483 -8.92 -9.95 -13.39
N ALA A 484 -8.75 -11.28 -13.44
CA ALA A 484 -9.00 -12.17 -12.31
C ALA A 484 -8.01 -11.94 -11.16
N ALA A 485 -6.73 -11.74 -11.46
CA ALA A 485 -5.69 -11.42 -10.47
C ALA A 485 -5.95 -10.07 -9.78
N VAL A 486 -6.39 -9.07 -10.55
CA VAL A 486 -6.80 -7.77 -10.02
C VAL A 486 -8.01 -7.90 -9.09
N ALA A 487 -9.03 -8.65 -9.51
CA ALA A 487 -10.23 -8.88 -8.72
C ALA A 487 -9.91 -9.63 -7.41
N GLU A 488 -8.97 -10.59 -7.44
CA GLU A 488 -8.50 -11.30 -6.26
C GLU A 488 -7.82 -10.34 -5.27
N THR A 489 -6.96 -9.46 -5.75
CA THR A 489 -6.30 -8.45 -4.92
C THR A 489 -7.32 -7.52 -4.26
N ILE A 490 -8.29 -7.04 -5.02
CA ILE A 490 -9.36 -6.19 -4.47
C ILE A 490 -10.23 -6.97 -3.49
N SER A 491 -10.49 -8.25 -3.75
CA SER A 491 -11.20 -9.13 -2.83
C SER A 491 -10.51 -9.24 -1.47
N ASP A 492 -9.18 -9.34 -1.47
CA ASP A 492 -8.39 -9.40 -0.24
C ASP A 492 -8.44 -8.09 0.56
N TRP A 493 -8.43 -6.95 -0.12
CA TRP A 493 -8.52 -5.64 0.52
C TRP A 493 -9.90 -5.35 1.09
N THR A 494 -10.93 -5.62 0.28
CA THR A 494 -12.32 -5.28 0.63
C THR A 494 -13.05 -6.37 1.38
N LYS A 495 -12.46 -7.59 1.46
CA LYS A 495 -13.09 -8.81 1.98
C LYS A 495 -14.36 -9.22 1.25
N ILE A 496 -14.53 -8.77 0.01
CA ILE A 496 -15.63 -9.16 -0.86
C ILE A 496 -15.20 -10.42 -1.65
N PRO A 497 -15.93 -11.55 -1.59
CA PRO A 497 -15.54 -12.78 -2.28
C PRO A 497 -15.36 -12.59 -3.80
N LEU A 498 -14.27 -13.14 -4.34
CA LEU A 498 -13.86 -13.04 -5.75
C LEU A 498 -15.00 -13.36 -6.75
N GLN A 499 -15.74 -14.44 -6.53
CA GLN A 499 -16.88 -14.86 -7.37
C GLN A 499 -17.96 -13.78 -7.52
N LYS A 500 -17.96 -12.78 -6.62
CA LYS A 500 -18.92 -11.68 -6.66
C LYS A 500 -18.44 -10.49 -7.47
N LEU A 501 -17.16 -10.41 -7.78
CA LEU A 501 -16.57 -9.32 -8.56
C LEU A 501 -16.51 -9.62 -10.06
N THR A 502 -16.20 -10.89 -10.43
CA THR A 502 -15.94 -11.30 -11.82
C THR A 502 -17.07 -12.10 -12.48
N GLU A 503 -17.70 -13.04 -11.76
CA GLU A 503 -18.76 -13.85 -12.36
C GLU A 503 -20.13 -13.21 -12.23
N GLY A 504 -20.74 -12.96 -13.39
CA GLY A 504 -22.19 -12.97 -13.55
C GLY A 504 -22.98 -12.44 -12.37
N GLU A 505 -22.66 -11.24 -11.81
CA GLU A 505 -23.58 -10.54 -10.89
C GLU A 505 -25.03 -10.68 -11.40
N THR A 506 -25.18 -10.65 -12.72
CA THR A 506 -26.47 -10.85 -13.39
C THR A 506 -27.11 -12.20 -13.10
N LYS A 507 -26.34 -13.31 -13.09
CA LYS A 507 -26.88 -14.64 -12.78
C LYS A 507 -27.24 -14.81 -11.31
N ARG A 508 -26.47 -14.21 -10.40
CA ARG A 508 -26.75 -14.21 -8.94
C ARG A 508 -27.96 -13.35 -8.63
N LEU A 509 -28.02 -12.13 -9.15
CA LEU A 509 -29.16 -11.24 -9.00
C LEU A 509 -30.44 -11.87 -9.58
N ALA A 510 -30.35 -12.62 -10.67
CA ALA A 510 -31.48 -13.38 -11.17
C ALA A 510 -32.01 -14.42 -10.18
N ARG A 511 -31.12 -15.06 -9.39
CA ARG A 511 -31.46 -16.08 -8.38
C ARG A 511 -31.72 -15.53 -6.97
N LEU A 512 -31.52 -14.20 -6.77
CA LEU A 512 -31.59 -13.57 -5.45
C LEU A 512 -32.88 -13.90 -4.69
N GLU A 513 -34.03 -13.84 -5.36
CA GLU A 513 -35.33 -14.18 -4.76
C GLU A 513 -35.35 -15.61 -4.20
N LYS A 514 -34.83 -16.58 -4.96
CA LYS A 514 -34.75 -17.99 -4.53
C LYS A 514 -33.82 -18.17 -3.34
N GLU A 515 -32.70 -17.47 -3.30
CA GLU A 515 -31.75 -17.54 -2.19
C GLU A 515 -32.35 -16.95 -0.91
N LEU A 516 -33.03 -15.80 -1.02
CA LEU A 516 -33.70 -15.20 0.12
C LEU A 516 -34.82 -16.10 0.68
N HIS A 517 -35.59 -16.79 -0.18
CA HIS A 517 -36.62 -17.73 0.23
C HIS A 517 -36.08 -18.98 0.93
N LYS A 518 -34.82 -19.34 0.80
CA LYS A 518 -34.25 -20.46 1.58
C LYS A 518 -34.22 -20.15 3.08
N ARG A 519 -34.13 -18.88 3.47
CA ARG A 519 -34.02 -18.43 4.87
C ARG A 519 -35.30 -17.75 5.38
N VAL A 520 -35.94 -16.97 4.51
CA VAL A 520 -37.12 -16.18 4.88
C VAL A 520 -38.38 -16.87 4.35
N ILE A 521 -39.23 -17.28 5.28
CA ILE A 521 -40.47 -17.99 5.00
C ILE A 521 -41.66 -17.05 5.18
N GLY A 522 -42.62 -17.15 4.27
CA GLY A 522 -43.94 -16.55 4.41
C GLY A 522 -44.02 -15.07 4.01
N GLN A 523 -42.96 -14.38 3.61
CA GLN A 523 -42.96 -12.95 3.29
C GLN A 523 -42.69 -12.71 1.78
N ASN A 524 -43.43 -13.37 0.92
CA ASN A 524 -43.18 -13.43 -0.53
C ASN A 524 -43.13 -12.06 -1.20
N GLU A 525 -44.04 -11.15 -0.84
CA GLU A 525 -44.10 -9.81 -1.44
C GLU A 525 -42.90 -8.95 -1.02
N ALA A 526 -42.51 -8.99 0.27
CA ALA A 526 -41.35 -8.28 0.76
C ALA A 526 -40.05 -8.79 0.10
N VAL A 527 -39.87 -10.10 -0.01
CA VAL A 527 -38.72 -10.71 -0.66
C VAL A 527 -38.62 -10.32 -2.13
N LYS A 528 -39.75 -10.38 -2.85
CA LYS A 528 -39.83 -10.02 -4.26
C LYS A 528 -39.51 -8.53 -4.50
N ALA A 529 -40.10 -7.65 -3.69
CA ALA A 529 -39.85 -6.21 -3.80
C ALA A 529 -38.40 -5.84 -3.48
N VAL A 530 -37.81 -6.41 -2.41
CA VAL A 530 -36.37 -6.23 -2.08
C VAL A 530 -35.50 -6.70 -3.26
N ALA A 531 -35.77 -7.90 -3.78
CA ALA A 531 -34.99 -8.46 -4.89
C ALA A 531 -35.05 -7.58 -6.14
N GLN A 532 -36.22 -7.02 -6.45
CA GLN A 532 -36.42 -6.11 -7.59
C GLN A 532 -35.69 -4.77 -7.41
N ALA A 533 -35.79 -4.16 -6.21
CA ALA A 533 -35.13 -2.90 -5.92
C ALA A 533 -33.59 -3.04 -5.92
N VAL A 534 -33.06 -4.13 -5.36
CA VAL A 534 -31.61 -4.40 -5.41
C VAL A 534 -31.14 -4.60 -6.84
N LYS A 535 -31.93 -5.30 -7.69
CA LYS A 535 -31.63 -5.42 -9.12
C LYS A 535 -31.56 -4.06 -9.81
N ARG A 536 -32.55 -3.17 -9.56
CA ARG A 536 -32.57 -1.80 -10.11
C ARG A 536 -31.33 -0.98 -9.68
N GLY A 537 -31.00 -1.00 -8.38
CA GLY A 537 -29.86 -0.27 -7.85
C GLY A 537 -28.52 -0.76 -8.41
N ARG A 538 -28.36 -2.07 -8.57
CA ARG A 538 -27.13 -2.67 -9.12
C ARG A 538 -26.92 -2.42 -10.62
N VAL A 539 -27.99 -2.23 -11.38
CA VAL A 539 -27.91 -1.84 -12.82
C VAL A 539 -27.44 -0.38 -12.98
N GLY A 540 -27.43 0.42 -11.89
CA GLY A 540 -26.90 1.78 -11.92
C GLY A 540 -27.84 2.83 -12.48
N LEU A 541 -29.17 2.60 -12.43
CA LEU A 541 -30.16 3.56 -12.89
C LEU A 541 -30.14 4.87 -12.08
N ASN A 542 -29.68 4.82 -10.83
CA ASN A 542 -29.54 5.98 -9.92
C ASN A 542 -28.13 6.00 -9.29
N PRO A 543 -27.12 6.56 -9.97
CA PRO A 543 -25.72 6.48 -9.50
C PRO A 543 -25.43 7.26 -8.21
N ASN A 544 -26.30 8.20 -7.83
CA ASN A 544 -26.08 9.08 -6.69
C ASN A 544 -26.80 8.63 -5.40
N ARG A 545 -27.52 7.52 -5.42
CA ARG A 545 -28.27 6.99 -4.27
C ARG A 545 -27.73 5.66 -3.79
N PRO A 546 -28.07 5.23 -2.57
CA PRO A 546 -27.81 3.87 -2.11
C PRO A 546 -28.39 2.81 -3.06
N ILE A 547 -27.83 1.59 -3.04
CA ILE A 547 -28.32 0.47 -3.88
C ILE A 547 -29.83 0.23 -3.69
N GLY A 548 -30.32 0.42 -2.46
CA GLY A 548 -31.73 0.35 -2.12
C GLY A 548 -31.98 0.87 -0.73
N SER A 549 -33.14 1.44 -0.54
CA SER A 549 -33.62 1.97 0.75
C SER A 549 -35.01 1.41 1.06
N PHE A 550 -35.16 0.75 2.22
CA PHE A 550 -36.36 0.03 2.57
C PHE A 550 -36.86 0.37 3.98
N LEU A 551 -38.19 0.49 4.13
CA LEU A 551 -38.85 0.57 5.41
C LEU A 551 -39.64 -0.70 5.64
N PHE A 552 -39.26 -1.51 6.63
CA PHE A 552 -39.91 -2.74 7.03
C PHE A 552 -40.85 -2.47 8.19
N LEU A 553 -42.15 -2.58 7.96
CA LEU A 553 -43.23 -2.36 8.94
C LEU A 553 -43.82 -3.69 9.38
N GLY A 554 -44.16 -3.78 10.64
CA GLY A 554 -44.87 -4.96 11.13
C GLY A 554 -44.52 -5.35 12.57
N PRO A 555 -45.22 -6.33 13.14
CA PRO A 555 -45.01 -6.78 14.52
C PRO A 555 -43.62 -7.40 14.71
N THR A 556 -43.23 -7.61 15.97
CA THR A 556 -41.96 -8.25 16.30
C THR A 556 -41.99 -9.74 15.93
N GLY A 557 -40.84 -10.28 15.50
CA GLY A 557 -40.68 -11.72 15.25
C GLY A 557 -41.26 -12.24 13.93
N VAL A 558 -41.62 -11.37 12.96
CA VAL A 558 -42.16 -11.77 11.65
C VAL A 558 -41.09 -11.95 10.59
N GLY A 559 -39.78 -11.71 10.90
CA GLY A 559 -38.68 -11.97 10.01
C GLY A 559 -37.98 -10.74 9.43
N LYS A 560 -38.26 -9.50 9.89
CA LYS A 560 -37.66 -8.26 9.41
C LYS A 560 -36.10 -8.30 9.45
N THR A 561 -35.54 -8.59 10.60
CA THR A 561 -34.08 -8.69 10.82
C THR A 561 -33.47 -9.91 10.09
N GLU A 562 -34.23 -11.02 9.97
CA GLU A 562 -33.74 -12.20 9.26
C GLU A 562 -33.64 -11.97 7.75
N LEU A 563 -34.57 -11.21 7.17
CA LEU A 563 -34.48 -10.79 5.76
C LEU A 563 -33.27 -9.89 5.55
N SER A 564 -32.97 -8.99 6.48
CA SER A 564 -31.78 -8.13 6.42
C SER A 564 -30.48 -8.94 6.45
N LYS A 565 -30.42 -9.98 7.31
CA LYS A 565 -29.27 -10.92 7.37
C LYS A 565 -29.13 -11.74 6.10
N ALA A 566 -30.25 -12.32 5.64
CA ALA A 566 -30.28 -13.09 4.41
C ALA A 566 -29.84 -12.24 3.19
N LEU A 567 -30.24 -10.97 3.18
CA LEU A 567 -29.83 -10.04 2.13
C LEU A 567 -28.33 -9.73 2.20
N ALA A 568 -27.77 -9.49 3.40
CA ALA A 568 -26.35 -9.29 3.58
C ALA A 568 -25.53 -10.49 3.07
N GLU A 569 -25.92 -11.69 3.42
CA GLU A 569 -25.27 -12.91 2.94
C GLU A 569 -25.42 -13.09 1.42
N ALA A 570 -26.64 -12.91 0.89
CA ALA A 570 -26.91 -13.11 -0.53
C ALA A 570 -26.23 -12.08 -1.42
N VAL A 571 -26.14 -10.81 -1.05
CA VAL A 571 -25.59 -9.72 -1.87
C VAL A 571 -24.11 -9.52 -1.60
N PHE A 572 -23.70 -9.48 -0.32
CA PHE A 572 -22.35 -9.15 0.11
C PHE A 572 -21.52 -10.37 0.57
N GLY A 573 -22.16 -11.57 0.71
CA GLY A 573 -21.48 -12.84 0.93
C GLY A 573 -21.23 -13.25 2.36
N SER A 574 -21.53 -12.39 3.31
CA SER A 574 -21.37 -12.65 4.74
C SER A 574 -22.50 -11.98 5.52
N GLU A 575 -23.02 -12.65 6.54
CA GLU A 575 -23.93 -11.99 7.51
C GLU A 575 -23.23 -10.85 8.27
N GLN A 576 -21.93 -10.90 8.41
CA GLN A 576 -21.13 -9.87 9.10
C GLN A 576 -21.06 -8.56 8.30
N ALA A 577 -21.40 -8.59 7.01
CA ALA A 577 -21.55 -7.38 6.19
C ALA A 577 -22.83 -6.58 6.55
N MET A 578 -23.48 -6.87 7.69
CA MET A 578 -24.61 -6.10 8.21
C MET A 578 -24.17 -5.25 9.41
N ILE A 579 -24.29 -3.94 9.27
CA ILE A 579 -24.11 -2.97 10.34
C ILE A 579 -25.47 -2.67 10.96
N ARG A 580 -25.69 -3.12 12.21
CA ARG A 580 -26.92 -2.82 12.94
C ARG A 580 -26.71 -1.60 13.84
N VAL A 581 -27.69 -0.69 13.78
CA VAL A 581 -27.78 0.50 14.62
C VAL A 581 -29.15 0.49 15.29
N ASP A 582 -29.18 0.41 16.62
CA ASP A 582 -30.41 0.44 17.40
C ASP A 582 -30.78 1.90 17.68
N MET A 583 -31.91 2.34 17.15
CA MET A 583 -32.33 3.73 17.30
C MET A 583 -32.81 4.09 18.70
N SER A 584 -33.00 3.11 19.56
CA SER A 584 -33.27 3.35 20.98
C SER A 584 -32.12 4.04 21.72
N GLU A 585 -30.90 3.89 21.21
CA GLU A 585 -29.69 4.57 21.72
C GLU A 585 -29.58 6.02 21.26
N TYR A 586 -30.40 6.44 20.27
CA TYR A 586 -30.32 7.75 19.61
C TYR A 586 -31.61 8.57 19.78
N MET A 587 -32.25 8.44 20.93
CA MET A 587 -33.46 9.17 21.26
C MET A 587 -33.19 10.64 21.63
N GLU A 588 -31.97 10.93 22.10
CA GLU A 588 -31.60 12.26 22.60
C GLU A 588 -30.75 13.01 21.60
N LYS A 589 -30.88 14.35 21.57
CA LYS A 589 -30.18 15.21 20.60
C LYS A 589 -28.65 15.03 20.62
N HIS A 590 -28.05 14.93 21.81
CA HIS A 590 -26.60 14.74 21.91
C HIS A 590 -26.12 13.34 21.45
N SER A 591 -27.00 12.34 21.45
CA SER A 591 -26.66 11.02 20.92
C SER A 591 -26.51 11.02 19.39
N VAL A 592 -27.14 11.97 18.69
CA VAL A 592 -27.03 12.11 17.23
C VAL A 592 -25.59 12.43 16.80
N SER A 593 -24.86 13.22 17.61
CA SER A 593 -23.44 13.51 17.37
C SER A 593 -22.58 12.24 17.34
N LYS A 594 -22.96 11.17 18.04
CA LYS A 594 -22.24 9.90 18.00
C LYS A 594 -22.33 9.21 16.65
N LEU A 595 -23.36 9.51 15.83
CA LEU A 595 -23.49 8.91 14.50
C LEU A 595 -22.49 9.48 13.49
N ILE A 596 -22.33 10.81 13.48
CA ILE A 596 -21.51 11.53 12.48
C ILE A 596 -20.25 12.18 13.05
N GLY A 597 -20.07 12.14 14.37
CA GLY A 597 -18.98 12.80 15.11
C GLY A 597 -19.43 14.08 15.81
N SER A 598 -18.69 14.49 16.81
CA SER A 598 -18.89 15.75 17.56
C SER A 598 -18.28 16.93 16.80
N PRO A 599 -18.93 18.11 16.79
CA PRO A 599 -18.34 19.31 16.22
C PRO A 599 -17.00 19.70 16.88
N PRO A 600 -16.13 20.46 16.20
CA PRO A 600 -14.89 20.95 16.78
C PRO A 600 -15.12 21.67 18.11
N GLY A 601 -14.31 21.33 19.12
CA GLY A 601 -14.38 21.92 20.46
C GLY A 601 -15.27 21.19 21.47
N TYR A 602 -15.95 20.12 21.07
CA TYR A 602 -16.71 19.24 21.99
C TYR A 602 -15.94 17.97 22.32
N VAL A 603 -16.19 17.40 23.50
CA VAL A 603 -15.61 16.11 23.94
C VAL A 603 -16.00 15.01 22.95
N GLY A 604 -15.02 14.20 22.50
CA GLY A 604 -15.22 13.14 21.52
C GLY A 604 -15.05 13.56 20.05
N TYR A 605 -14.53 14.75 19.75
CA TYR A 605 -14.24 15.18 18.37
C TYR A 605 -13.24 14.28 17.66
N GLU A 606 -12.22 13.77 18.37
CA GLU A 606 -11.19 12.89 17.82
C GLU A 606 -11.68 11.45 17.56
N GLU A 607 -12.74 11.01 18.24
CA GLU A 607 -13.24 9.63 18.13
C GLU A 607 -14.00 9.34 16.83
N GLY A 608 -14.34 10.37 16.04
CA GLY A 608 -15.13 10.21 14.82
C GLY A 608 -16.57 9.74 15.09
N GLY A 609 -17.41 9.69 14.04
CA GLY A 609 -18.79 9.18 14.15
C GLY A 609 -18.87 7.66 14.05
N GLN A 610 -19.62 7.02 14.93
CA GLN A 610 -19.73 5.55 14.94
C GLN A 610 -20.30 4.97 13.64
N LEU A 611 -21.29 5.64 13.04
CA LEU A 611 -21.87 5.22 11.77
C LEU A 611 -20.91 5.53 10.61
N SER A 612 -20.40 6.76 10.56
CA SER A 612 -19.50 7.19 9.51
C SER A 612 -18.23 6.34 9.44
N GLU A 613 -17.61 6.02 10.58
CA GLU A 613 -16.43 5.14 10.63
C GLU A 613 -16.73 3.69 10.23
N LYS A 614 -17.86 3.13 10.70
CA LYS A 614 -18.26 1.76 10.35
C LYS A 614 -18.53 1.62 8.85
N VAL A 615 -19.20 2.61 8.23
CA VAL A 615 -19.49 2.60 6.79
C VAL A 615 -18.22 2.87 5.98
N ARG A 616 -17.34 3.78 6.41
CA ARG A 616 -16.07 4.03 5.76
C ARG A 616 -15.19 2.79 5.70
N ARG A 617 -15.16 1.99 6.79
CA ARG A 617 -14.40 0.72 6.84
C ARG A 617 -15.07 -0.40 6.07
N ASN A 618 -16.40 -0.39 5.97
CA ASN A 618 -17.20 -1.42 5.30
C ASN A 618 -18.24 -0.77 4.38
N PRO A 619 -17.82 -0.18 3.26
CA PRO A 619 -18.73 0.52 2.34
C PRO A 619 -19.70 -0.42 1.62
N TYR A 620 -19.41 -1.73 1.65
CA TYR A 620 -20.26 -2.79 1.10
C TYR A 620 -21.01 -3.50 2.22
N SER A 621 -22.09 -2.91 2.67
CA SER A 621 -22.82 -3.44 3.81
C SER A 621 -24.32 -3.18 3.71
N VAL A 622 -25.07 -3.96 4.48
CA VAL A 622 -26.46 -3.68 4.80
C VAL A 622 -26.50 -2.85 6.08
N LEU A 623 -27.04 -1.66 6.01
CA LEU A 623 -27.28 -0.82 7.18
C LEU A 623 -28.67 -1.10 7.70
N LEU A 624 -28.78 -1.65 8.90
CA LEU A 624 -30.04 -1.92 9.57
C LEU A 624 -30.24 -0.91 10.70
N PHE A 625 -31.16 0.05 10.48
CA PHE A 625 -31.66 0.95 11.52
C PHE A 625 -32.88 0.30 12.20
N ASP A 626 -32.70 -0.23 13.39
CA ASP A 626 -33.77 -0.93 14.11
C ASP A 626 -34.55 0.05 14.97
N GLU A 627 -35.92 -0.10 14.99
CA GLU A 627 -36.85 0.74 15.72
C GLU A 627 -36.73 2.25 15.38
N ILE A 628 -36.76 2.56 14.08
CA ILE A 628 -36.51 3.93 13.56
C ILE A 628 -37.50 4.97 14.12
N GLU A 629 -38.71 4.56 14.52
CA GLU A 629 -39.68 5.44 15.15
C GLU A 629 -39.24 6.02 16.50
N LYS A 630 -38.19 5.46 17.12
CA LYS A 630 -37.62 5.96 18.38
C LYS A 630 -36.52 7.00 18.18
N ALA A 631 -36.05 7.16 16.98
CA ALA A 631 -34.96 8.06 16.69
C ALA A 631 -35.32 9.52 16.90
N HIS A 632 -34.36 10.33 17.36
CA HIS A 632 -34.51 11.79 17.42
C HIS A 632 -34.76 12.38 16.01
N PRO A 633 -35.55 13.46 15.87
CA PRO A 633 -35.83 14.09 14.56
C PRO A 633 -34.58 14.45 13.73
N ASP A 634 -33.47 14.80 14.36
CA ASP A 634 -32.23 15.12 13.65
C ASP A 634 -31.60 13.93 12.93
N VAL A 635 -31.86 12.69 13.38
CA VAL A 635 -31.43 11.48 12.67
C VAL A 635 -32.08 11.39 11.29
N PHE A 636 -33.37 11.79 11.18
CA PHE A 636 -34.04 11.81 9.88
C PHE A 636 -33.42 12.81 8.92
N ASN A 637 -32.89 13.94 9.40
CA ASN A 637 -32.23 14.91 8.57
C ASN A 637 -30.93 14.33 7.98
N ILE A 638 -30.17 13.56 8.76
CA ILE A 638 -28.99 12.85 8.29
C ILE A 638 -29.38 11.78 7.26
N LEU A 639 -30.41 10.99 7.55
CA LEU A 639 -30.89 9.97 6.63
C LEU A 639 -31.42 10.56 5.32
N LEU A 640 -32.07 11.72 5.34
CA LEU A 640 -32.50 12.43 4.13
C LEU A 640 -31.30 12.73 3.22
N GLN A 641 -30.20 13.23 3.77
CA GLN A 641 -28.97 13.48 3.01
C GLN A 641 -28.40 12.18 2.42
N VAL A 642 -28.38 11.09 3.19
CA VAL A 642 -27.93 9.78 2.70
C VAL A 642 -28.80 9.27 1.57
N LEU A 643 -30.13 9.39 1.70
CA LEU A 643 -31.10 8.87 0.72
C LEU A 643 -31.10 9.66 -0.59
N ASP A 644 -30.74 10.97 -0.56
CA ASP A 644 -30.71 11.83 -1.75
C ASP A 644 -29.37 11.85 -2.43
N ASP A 645 -28.30 12.18 -1.64
CA ASP A 645 -26.97 12.46 -2.16
C ASP A 645 -26.08 11.24 -2.12
N GLY A 646 -26.51 10.17 -1.39
CA GLY A 646 -25.72 8.95 -1.22
C GLY A 646 -24.45 9.14 -0.39
N HIS A 647 -24.28 10.27 0.28
CA HIS A 647 -23.13 10.53 1.15
C HIS A 647 -23.51 11.44 2.33
N ILE A 648 -22.69 11.42 3.36
CA ILE A 648 -22.74 12.39 4.46
C ILE A 648 -21.36 13.02 4.65
N THR A 649 -21.34 14.23 5.19
CA THR A 649 -20.10 14.84 5.65
C THR A 649 -19.99 14.65 7.15
N ASP A 650 -18.94 14.01 7.62
CA ASP A 650 -18.70 13.79 9.04
C ASP A 650 -18.27 15.10 9.73
N ALA A 651 -18.15 15.07 11.06
CA ALA A 651 -17.75 16.23 11.84
C ALA A 651 -16.30 16.70 11.55
N GLN A 652 -15.49 15.86 10.93
CA GLN A 652 -14.13 16.15 10.50
C GLN A 652 -14.07 16.71 9.07
N GLY A 653 -15.22 16.96 8.42
CA GLY A 653 -15.29 17.46 7.04
C GLY A 653 -15.14 16.38 5.96
N ARG A 654 -14.96 15.10 6.34
CA ARG A 654 -14.75 14.01 5.38
C ARG A 654 -16.08 13.53 4.81
N LYS A 655 -16.12 13.29 3.50
CA LYS A 655 -17.27 12.68 2.83
C LYS A 655 -17.26 11.18 3.01
N VAL A 656 -18.33 10.63 3.56
CA VAL A 656 -18.54 9.19 3.72
C VAL A 656 -19.60 8.74 2.73
N ASP A 657 -19.23 7.82 1.85
CA ASP A 657 -20.08 7.34 0.75
C ASP A 657 -20.97 6.16 1.21
N PHE A 658 -22.25 6.26 0.92
CA PHE A 658 -23.28 5.25 1.17
C PHE A 658 -23.86 4.65 -0.14
N LYS A 659 -23.36 5.05 -1.31
CA LYS A 659 -23.91 4.62 -2.61
C LYS A 659 -23.86 3.11 -2.80
N GLN A 660 -22.92 2.45 -2.17
CA GLN A 660 -22.76 1.02 -2.26
C GLN A 660 -23.42 0.25 -1.11
N THR A 661 -24.19 0.92 -0.25
CA THR A 661 -24.91 0.30 0.86
C THR A 661 -26.35 -0.01 0.51
N ILE A 662 -26.94 -0.94 1.24
CA ILE A 662 -28.41 -1.17 1.26
C ILE A 662 -28.91 -0.70 2.61
N ILE A 663 -29.85 0.23 2.62
CA ILE A 663 -30.42 0.81 3.84
C ILE A 663 -31.73 0.12 4.16
N ILE A 664 -31.82 -0.45 5.34
CA ILE A 664 -33.04 -1.07 5.87
C ILE A 664 -33.38 -0.39 7.18
N MET A 665 -34.58 0.12 7.27
CA MET A 665 -35.14 0.70 8.47
C MET A 665 -36.27 -0.22 8.95
N THR A 666 -36.29 -0.62 10.23
CA THR A 666 -37.43 -1.39 10.78
C THR A 666 -38.24 -0.54 11.70
N SER A 667 -39.54 -0.76 11.67
CA SER A 667 -40.47 -0.11 12.58
C SER A 667 -41.60 -1.06 13.02
N ASN A 668 -42.07 -0.85 14.21
CA ASN A 668 -43.25 -1.54 14.76
C ASN A 668 -44.50 -0.67 14.59
N ALA A 669 -44.40 0.47 13.92
CA ALA A 669 -45.57 1.31 13.63
C ALA A 669 -46.65 0.52 12.83
N GLY A 670 -47.88 0.68 13.14
CA GLY A 670 -49.01 -0.04 12.54
C GLY A 670 -49.17 -1.50 12.98
N ALA A 671 -48.38 -1.98 13.95
CA ALA A 671 -48.45 -3.37 14.39
C ALA A 671 -49.82 -3.74 14.94
N GLN A 672 -50.53 -2.81 15.59
CA GLN A 672 -51.91 -3.04 16.09
C GLN A 672 -52.90 -3.20 14.94
N ALA A 673 -52.79 -2.39 13.89
CA ALA A 673 -53.63 -2.50 12.70
C ALA A 673 -53.45 -3.84 11.96
N ILE A 674 -52.25 -4.44 12.06
CA ILE A 674 -51.93 -5.76 11.50
C ILE A 674 -52.50 -6.90 12.36
N MET A 675 -52.46 -6.77 13.69
CA MET A 675 -52.92 -7.80 14.61
C MET A 675 -54.43 -7.82 14.79
N GLU A 676 -55.08 -6.66 14.71
CA GLU A 676 -56.54 -6.50 14.85
C GLU A 676 -57.08 -5.76 13.62
N PRO A 677 -57.24 -6.41 12.47
CA PRO A 677 -57.85 -5.76 11.32
C PRO A 677 -59.29 -5.41 11.66
N LYS A 678 -59.63 -4.12 11.64
CA LYS A 678 -61.02 -3.63 11.83
C LYS A 678 -61.90 -4.25 10.75
N ARG A 679 -62.66 -5.32 11.10
CA ARG A 679 -63.66 -5.90 10.24
C ARG A 679 -64.87 -4.94 10.17
N LEU A 680 -64.92 -4.09 9.18
CA LEU A 680 -66.08 -3.28 8.83
C LEU A 680 -66.79 -3.99 7.72
N GLY A 681 -67.92 -4.68 8.03
CA GLY A 681 -68.87 -5.15 7.07
C GLY A 681 -68.79 -6.63 6.69
N PHE A 682 -69.94 -7.26 6.62
CA PHE A 682 -70.20 -8.61 6.16
C PHE A 682 -69.88 -8.72 4.65
N MET A 683 -68.74 -9.24 4.27
CA MET A 683 -68.54 -9.83 2.96
C MET A 683 -67.46 -10.90 3.01
N SER A 684 -67.86 -12.12 2.73
CA SER A 684 -67.03 -13.28 2.51
C SER A 684 -66.45 -13.22 1.11
N ASP A 685 -65.32 -12.60 0.93
CA ASP A 685 -64.49 -12.79 -0.27
C ASP A 685 -63.08 -13.22 0.23
N ASN A 686 -62.76 -14.46 -0.05
CA ASN A 686 -61.47 -15.10 0.25
C ASN A 686 -60.39 -14.61 -0.76
N ASP A 687 -60.18 -13.30 -0.85
CA ASP A 687 -59.14 -12.73 -1.75
C ASP A 687 -57.97 -12.20 -0.88
N GLU A 688 -56.99 -13.07 -0.61
CA GLU A 688 -55.78 -12.75 0.21
C GLU A 688 -55.08 -11.45 -0.24
N LYS A 689 -55.18 -11.11 -1.51
CA LYS A 689 -54.57 -9.86 -2.06
C LYS A 689 -55.35 -8.62 -1.63
N LYS A 690 -56.68 -8.68 -1.57
CA LYS A 690 -57.48 -7.54 -1.12
C LYS A 690 -57.35 -7.28 0.37
N ASP A 691 -57.22 -8.34 1.16
CA ASP A 691 -56.96 -8.24 2.58
C ASP A 691 -55.58 -7.64 2.89
N TYR A 692 -54.55 -8.01 2.11
CA TYR A 692 -53.26 -7.41 2.22
C TYR A 692 -53.25 -5.91 1.86
N GLU A 693 -53.93 -5.51 0.77
CA GLU A 693 -54.04 -4.11 0.37
C GLU A 693 -54.79 -3.24 1.41
N ARG A 694 -55.84 -3.77 2.00
CA ARG A 694 -56.55 -3.08 3.11
C ARG A 694 -55.68 -2.93 4.36
N MET A 695 -54.99 -3.99 4.74
CA MET A 695 -54.03 -3.97 5.86
C MET A 695 -52.93 -2.95 5.61
N LYS A 696 -52.35 -2.95 4.40
CA LYS A 696 -51.32 -2.00 3.97
C LYS A 696 -51.85 -0.56 4.05
N GLY A 697 -53.07 -0.30 3.63
CA GLY A 697 -53.71 1.02 3.73
C GLY A 697 -53.78 1.54 5.16
N GLY A 698 -54.28 0.71 6.12
CA GLY A 698 -54.34 1.08 7.53
C GLY A 698 -52.99 1.34 8.18
N VAL A 699 -52.01 0.52 7.87
CA VAL A 699 -50.62 0.71 8.35
C VAL A 699 -50.01 1.99 7.77
N MET A 700 -50.25 2.28 6.52
CA MET A 700 -49.73 3.49 5.87
C MET A 700 -50.32 4.79 6.44
N GLU A 701 -51.58 4.76 6.89
CA GLU A 701 -52.15 5.93 7.59
C GLU A 701 -51.44 6.21 8.92
N GLU A 702 -51.11 5.18 9.67
CA GLU A 702 -50.35 5.32 10.92
C GLU A 702 -48.92 5.76 10.70
N VAL A 703 -48.27 5.21 9.71
CA VAL A 703 -46.90 5.59 9.28
C VAL A 703 -46.81 7.06 8.87
N ARG A 704 -47.82 7.58 8.14
CA ARG A 704 -47.88 9.01 7.75
C ARG A 704 -48.10 9.96 8.95
N ARG A 705 -48.56 9.46 10.07
CA ARG A 705 -48.65 10.26 11.32
C ARG A 705 -47.31 10.36 12.04
N ILE A 706 -46.47 9.32 11.93
CA ILE A 706 -45.19 9.24 12.63
C ILE A 706 -44.06 9.89 11.80
N PHE A 707 -44.03 9.59 10.52
CA PHE A 707 -42.95 10.03 9.62
C PHE A 707 -43.41 11.15 8.70
N LYS A 708 -42.53 12.13 8.49
CA LYS A 708 -42.78 13.23 7.55
C LYS A 708 -42.95 12.72 6.12
N PRO A 709 -43.85 13.31 5.31
CA PRO A 709 -44.04 12.91 3.91
C PRO A 709 -42.73 13.00 3.08
N GLU A 710 -41.90 13.98 3.36
CA GLU A 710 -40.62 14.17 2.72
C GLU A 710 -39.71 12.94 2.89
N PHE A 711 -39.63 12.40 4.08
CA PHE A 711 -38.83 11.21 4.37
C PHE A 711 -39.40 9.96 3.66
N LEU A 712 -40.70 9.75 3.72
CA LEU A 712 -41.33 8.59 3.09
C LEU A 712 -41.18 8.58 1.57
N ASN A 713 -41.19 9.75 0.92
CA ASN A 713 -41.03 9.87 -0.53
C ASN A 713 -39.61 9.59 -1.04
N ARG A 714 -38.61 9.57 -0.14
CA ARG A 714 -37.22 9.27 -0.44
C ARG A 714 -36.85 7.79 -0.33
N ILE A 715 -37.74 7.00 0.29
CA ILE A 715 -37.58 5.57 0.47
C ILE A 715 -38.05 4.86 -0.80
N ASP A 716 -37.23 3.92 -1.31
CA ASP A 716 -37.54 3.20 -2.55
C ASP A 716 -38.79 2.32 -2.42
N ASP A 717 -38.91 1.60 -1.26
CA ASP A 717 -40.06 0.72 -1.02
C ASP A 717 -40.41 0.61 0.46
N ILE A 718 -41.71 0.62 0.76
CA ILE A 718 -42.28 0.43 2.11
C ILE A 718 -42.99 -0.92 2.15
N MET A 719 -42.47 -1.81 2.99
CA MET A 719 -42.90 -3.20 3.03
C MET A 719 -43.60 -3.52 4.33
N VAL A 720 -44.80 -4.07 4.23
CA VAL A 720 -45.62 -4.49 5.40
C VAL A 720 -45.46 -6.00 5.55
N PHE A 721 -44.91 -6.42 6.68
CA PHE A 721 -44.75 -7.82 7.04
C PHE A 721 -46.02 -8.31 7.75
N HIS A 722 -46.58 -9.36 7.23
CA HIS A 722 -47.78 -9.98 7.79
C HIS A 722 -47.43 -10.97 8.92
N VAL A 723 -48.43 -11.29 9.72
CA VAL A 723 -48.34 -12.31 10.79
C VAL A 723 -48.12 -13.68 10.14
N LEU A 724 -47.21 -14.47 10.72
CA LEU A 724 -46.91 -15.80 10.23
C LEU A 724 -48.05 -16.78 10.46
N ASN A 725 -48.45 -17.54 9.45
CA ASN A 725 -49.43 -18.61 9.56
C ASN A 725 -48.84 -19.90 10.19
N LYS A 726 -49.67 -20.87 10.56
CA LYS A 726 -49.21 -22.13 11.17
C LYS A 726 -48.25 -22.93 10.27
N GLU A 727 -48.45 -22.88 8.97
CA GLU A 727 -47.58 -23.57 7.99
C GLU A 727 -46.19 -22.90 7.91
N ASP A 728 -46.15 -21.57 7.95
CA ASP A 728 -44.90 -20.81 7.95
C ASP A 728 -44.09 -21.07 9.21
N ILE A 729 -44.77 -21.08 10.38
CA ILE A 729 -44.15 -21.41 11.67
C ILE A 729 -43.54 -22.81 11.64
N ARG A 730 -44.23 -23.80 11.08
CA ARG A 730 -43.73 -25.17 10.93
C ARG A 730 -42.47 -25.25 10.03
N LYS A 731 -42.48 -24.51 8.93
CA LYS A 731 -41.30 -24.39 8.03
C LYS A 731 -40.12 -23.73 8.74
N ILE A 732 -40.36 -22.66 9.53
CA ILE A 732 -39.32 -21.98 10.32
C ILE A 732 -38.73 -22.92 11.38
N VAL A 733 -39.57 -23.68 12.11
CA VAL A 733 -39.11 -24.70 13.07
C VAL A 733 -38.22 -25.72 12.36
N THR A 734 -38.60 -26.15 11.15
CA THR A 734 -37.81 -27.10 10.37
C THR A 734 -36.45 -26.54 9.98
N LEU A 735 -36.36 -25.27 9.63
CA LEU A 735 -35.10 -24.61 9.33
C LEU A 735 -34.20 -24.47 10.56
N LEU A 736 -34.77 -24.03 11.68
CA LEU A 736 -34.02 -23.87 12.94
C LEU A 736 -33.46 -25.23 13.41
N LEU A 737 -34.25 -26.29 13.31
CA LEU A 737 -33.82 -27.65 13.66
C LEU A 737 -32.75 -28.18 12.73
N LYS A 738 -32.84 -27.94 11.42
CA LYS A 738 -31.74 -28.28 10.46
C LYS A 738 -30.45 -27.58 10.82
N THR A 739 -30.50 -26.33 11.27
CA THR A 739 -29.31 -25.61 11.71
C THR A 739 -28.72 -26.24 12.97
N LEU A 740 -29.56 -26.68 13.89
CA LEU A 740 -29.14 -27.42 15.09
C LEU A 740 -28.56 -28.79 14.72
N GLU A 741 -29.23 -29.56 13.84
CA GLU A 741 -28.72 -30.85 13.31
C GLU A 741 -27.33 -30.73 12.71
N LYS A 742 -27.13 -29.69 11.88
CA LYS A 742 -25.83 -29.41 11.27
C LYS A 742 -24.75 -29.06 12.30
N ARG A 743 -25.08 -28.19 13.27
CA ARG A 743 -24.14 -27.82 14.34
C ARG A 743 -23.74 -29.03 15.21
N CYS A 744 -24.73 -29.91 15.55
CA CYS A 744 -24.44 -31.15 16.29
C CYS A 744 -23.54 -32.10 15.51
N ALA A 745 -23.75 -32.24 14.20
CA ALA A 745 -22.93 -33.08 13.36
C ALA A 745 -21.50 -32.53 13.20
N GLU A 746 -21.32 -31.21 13.01
CA GLU A 746 -20.01 -30.59 12.78
C GLU A 746 -19.16 -30.45 14.06
N GLN A 747 -19.79 -30.10 15.19
CA GLN A 747 -19.07 -29.80 16.43
C GLN A 747 -18.97 -30.97 17.41
N MET A 748 -19.98 -31.86 17.41
CA MET A 748 -20.12 -32.93 18.39
C MET A 748 -20.07 -34.33 17.76
N GLU A 749 -20.05 -34.42 16.40
CA GLU A 749 -20.13 -35.69 15.66
C GLU A 749 -21.40 -36.47 15.97
N ILE A 750 -22.50 -35.81 16.39
CA ILE A 750 -23.79 -36.42 16.73
C ILE A 750 -24.78 -36.21 15.58
N HIS A 751 -25.28 -37.29 15.01
CA HIS A 751 -26.30 -37.23 13.96
C HIS A 751 -27.70 -37.14 14.59
N LEU A 752 -28.18 -35.88 14.74
CA LEU A 752 -29.51 -35.61 15.28
C LEU A 752 -30.56 -35.71 14.18
N THR A 753 -31.68 -36.42 14.44
CA THR A 753 -32.83 -36.45 13.56
C THR A 753 -34.11 -36.14 14.34
N VAL A 754 -34.92 -35.17 13.89
CA VAL A 754 -36.12 -34.73 14.61
C VAL A 754 -37.39 -35.17 13.85
N THR A 755 -38.28 -35.87 14.52
CA THR A 755 -39.53 -36.31 13.92
C THR A 755 -40.55 -35.17 13.69
N ASN A 756 -41.47 -35.36 12.71
CA ASN A 756 -42.46 -34.33 12.39
C ASN A 756 -43.40 -34.02 13.57
N ALA A 757 -43.72 -35.01 14.43
CA ALA A 757 -44.52 -34.82 15.64
C ALA A 757 -43.85 -33.83 16.61
N VAL A 758 -42.53 -33.87 16.78
CA VAL A 758 -41.79 -32.92 17.59
C VAL A 758 -41.79 -31.53 16.97
N LYS A 759 -41.68 -31.43 15.64
CA LYS A 759 -41.74 -30.15 14.92
C LYS A 759 -43.09 -29.48 15.11
N ASP A 760 -44.18 -30.24 15.00
CA ASP A 760 -45.53 -29.73 15.20
C ASP A 760 -45.76 -29.31 16.67
N PHE A 761 -45.28 -30.10 17.64
CA PHE A 761 -45.33 -29.79 19.05
C PHE A 761 -44.59 -28.48 19.41
N ILE A 762 -43.39 -28.28 18.85
CA ILE A 762 -42.63 -27.03 19.05
C ILE A 762 -43.32 -25.86 18.37
N ALA A 763 -43.85 -26.03 17.16
CA ALA A 763 -44.60 -25.02 16.45
C ALA A 763 -45.86 -24.57 17.24
N GLU A 764 -46.56 -25.50 17.87
CA GLU A 764 -47.75 -25.20 18.65
C GLU A 764 -47.43 -24.51 19.99
N LYS A 765 -46.43 -24.99 20.74
CA LYS A 765 -46.04 -24.43 22.04
C LYS A 765 -45.21 -23.17 21.93
N GLY A 766 -44.46 -23.00 20.86
CA GLY A 766 -43.57 -21.85 20.59
C GLY A 766 -44.21 -20.76 19.75
N SER A 767 -45.43 -20.90 19.28
CA SER A 767 -46.15 -19.85 18.53
C SER A 767 -46.92 -18.95 19.47
N ASP A 768 -46.67 -17.65 19.41
CA ASP A 768 -47.49 -16.62 20.06
C ASP A 768 -47.82 -15.55 19.02
N ASN A 769 -49.11 -15.27 18.86
CA ASN A 769 -49.58 -14.28 17.87
C ASN A 769 -49.01 -12.86 18.12
N LYS A 770 -48.59 -12.55 19.37
CA LYS A 770 -48.02 -11.25 19.74
C LYS A 770 -46.51 -11.16 19.44
N TYR A 771 -45.79 -12.28 19.61
CA TYR A 771 -44.33 -12.31 19.54
C TYR A 771 -43.77 -13.06 18.32
N GLY A 772 -44.64 -13.56 17.46
CA GLY A 772 -44.26 -14.25 16.21
C GLY A 772 -43.38 -15.47 16.40
N ALA A 773 -42.30 -15.57 15.64
CA ALA A 773 -41.36 -16.68 15.69
C ALA A 773 -40.24 -16.54 16.77
N ARG A 774 -40.21 -15.43 17.54
CA ARG A 774 -39.14 -15.18 18.54
C ARG A 774 -39.18 -16.24 19.68
N PRO A 775 -40.36 -16.68 20.20
CA PRO A 775 -40.41 -17.72 21.20
C PRO A 775 -39.96 -19.10 20.72
N LEU A 776 -40.04 -19.40 19.40
CA LEU A 776 -39.64 -20.71 18.84
C LEU A 776 -38.21 -21.06 19.17
N ARG A 777 -37.31 -20.10 19.06
CA ARG A 777 -35.89 -20.31 19.39
C ARG A 777 -35.69 -20.69 20.85
N ARG A 778 -36.40 -20.02 21.76
CA ARG A 778 -36.39 -20.39 23.19
C ARG A 778 -37.00 -21.76 23.44
N ALA A 779 -38.09 -22.08 22.72
CA ALA A 779 -38.73 -23.41 22.84
C ALA A 779 -37.81 -24.52 22.37
N ILE A 780 -37.06 -24.33 21.26
CA ILE A 780 -36.05 -25.28 20.78
C ILE A 780 -34.92 -25.42 21.81
N GLN A 781 -34.42 -24.32 22.34
CA GLN A 781 -33.36 -24.29 23.32
C GLN A 781 -33.78 -25.06 24.59
N SER A 782 -34.89 -24.68 25.23
CA SER A 782 -35.34 -25.29 26.50
C SER A 782 -35.82 -26.71 26.37
N LYS A 783 -36.36 -27.09 25.21
CA LYS A 783 -36.94 -28.43 25.02
C LYS A 783 -36.04 -29.43 24.34
N ILE A 784 -35.12 -28.99 23.49
CA ILE A 784 -34.24 -29.90 22.76
C ILE A 784 -32.78 -29.69 23.18
N GLU A 785 -32.22 -28.44 23.13
CA GLU A 785 -30.79 -28.22 23.40
C GLU A 785 -30.45 -28.54 24.86
N ASP A 786 -31.22 -28.03 25.83
CA ASP A 786 -30.98 -28.27 27.25
C ASP A 786 -31.21 -29.77 27.62
N ALA A 787 -32.22 -30.40 27.01
CA ALA A 787 -32.51 -31.79 27.24
C ALA A 787 -31.41 -32.70 26.60
N LEU A 788 -30.94 -32.39 25.37
CA LEU A 788 -29.83 -33.09 24.72
C LEU A 788 -28.53 -32.93 25.53
N ALA A 789 -28.27 -31.72 26.05
CA ALA A 789 -27.10 -31.48 26.89
C ALA A 789 -27.08 -32.34 28.14
N ASN A 790 -28.26 -32.53 28.80
CA ASN A 790 -28.37 -33.43 29.93
C ASN A 790 -28.10 -34.89 29.54
N GLU A 791 -28.64 -35.39 28.42
CA GLU A 791 -28.37 -36.74 27.92
C GLU A 791 -26.89 -36.97 27.60
N ILE A 792 -26.19 -35.96 27.12
CA ILE A 792 -24.74 -36.03 26.85
C ILE A 792 -23.98 -36.06 28.20
N LEU A 793 -24.31 -35.19 29.15
CA LEU A 793 -23.68 -35.13 30.46
C LEU A 793 -23.86 -36.40 31.29
N GLU A 794 -25.03 -37.03 31.20
CA GLU A 794 -25.33 -38.32 31.83
C GLU A 794 -24.69 -39.51 31.10
N GLY A 795 -24.01 -39.27 29.97
CA GLY A 795 -23.30 -40.31 29.20
C GLY A 795 -24.19 -41.24 28.40
N ARG A 796 -25.48 -40.91 28.24
CA ARG A 796 -26.45 -41.69 27.42
C ARG A 796 -26.26 -41.44 25.94
N VAL A 797 -25.81 -40.28 25.55
CA VAL A 797 -25.42 -39.88 24.16
C VAL A 797 -23.95 -39.66 24.12
N LYS A 798 -23.24 -40.28 23.17
CA LYS A 798 -21.79 -40.18 22.95
C LYS A 798 -21.51 -39.63 21.57
N ARG A 799 -20.28 -39.15 21.35
CA ARG A 799 -19.77 -38.77 20.02
C ARG A 799 -19.87 -39.96 19.05
N GLY A 800 -20.36 -39.71 17.84
CA GLY A 800 -20.59 -40.73 16.83
C GLY A 800 -21.98 -41.36 16.86
N ASP A 801 -22.82 -41.08 17.89
CA ASP A 801 -24.14 -41.67 18.00
C ASP A 801 -25.15 -40.99 17.05
N SER A 802 -26.10 -41.81 16.56
CA SER A 802 -27.31 -41.34 15.85
C SER A 802 -28.48 -41.21 16.81
N VAL A 803 -28.94 -40.01 17.07
CA VAL A 803 -29.98 -39.71 18.03
C VAL A 803 -31.29 -39.28 17.32
N GLN A 804 -32.35 -40.00 17.57
CA GLN A 804 -33.69 -39.66 17.07
C GLN A 804 -34.52 -38.98 18.16
N VAL A 805 -35.00 -37.77 17.93
CA VAL A 805 -35.89 -37.03 18.84
C VAL A 805 -37.32 -37.37 18.51
N LYS A 806 -38.04 -37.94 19.49
CA LYS A 806 -39.44 -38.35 19.40
C LYS A 806 -40.30 -37.66 20.46
N LEU A 807 -41.59 -37.59 20.22
CA LEU A 807 -42.58 -37.11 21.20
C LEU A 807 -43.22 -38.30 21.91
N HIS A 808 -43.10 -38.39 23.24
CA HIS A 808 -43.75 -39.44 24.08
C HIS A 808 -44.56 -38.75 25.16
N LYS A 809 -45.87 -38.99 25.21
CA LYS A 809 -46.80 -38.41 26.20
C LYS A 809 -46.65 -36.90 26.42
N ASN A 810 -46.46 -36.14 25.33
CA ASN A 810 -46.23 -34.69 25.37
C ASN A 810 -44.86 -34.23 25.94
N GLU A 811 -43.90 -35.14 26.09
CA GLU A 811 -42.52 -34.88 26.47
C GLU A 811 -41.56 -35.31 25.33
N ILE A 812 -40.45 -34.63 25.23
CA ILE A 812 -39.43 -34.97 24.22
C ILE A 812 -38.51 -36.07 24.76
N ALA A 813 -38.41 -37.15 24.03
CA ALA A 813 -37.54 -38.28 24.33
C ALA A 813 -36.46 -38.48 23.26
N PHE A 814 -35.24 -38.84 23.69
CA PHE A 814 -34.10 -39.10 22.84
C PHE A 814 -33.88 -40.62 22.73
N GLU A 815 -33.98 -41.17 21.54
CA GLU A 815 -33.67 -42.56 21.27
C GLU A 815 -32.30 -42.65 20.56
N VAL A 816 -31.33 -43.27 21.20
CA VAL A 816 -30.01 -43.49 20.62
C VAL A 816 -30.07 -44.77 19.79
N LYS A 817 -29.84 -44.64 18.48
CA LYS A 817 -29.57 -45.78 17.63
C LYS A 817 -28.05 -46.03 17.66
N LYS A 818 -27.63 -47.05 18.38
CA LYS A 818 -26.27 -47.55 18.33
C LYS A 818 -26.04 -48.08 16.92
N GLN A 819 -25.03 -47.60 16.21
CA GLN A 819 -24.53 -48.25 14.97
C GLN A 819 -23.91 -49.58 15.26
#